data_63fae63690de2d8a90ea94a28bce4ea6
#
_entry.id   63fae63690de2d8a90ea94a28bce4ea6
#
_cell.length_a   1.000
_cell.length_b   1.000
_cell.length_c   1.000
_cell.angle_alpha   90.00
_cell.angle_beta   90.00
_cell.angle_gamma   90.00
#
_symmetry.space_group_name_H-M   'P 1'
#
loop_
_entity.id
_entity.type
_entity.pdbx_description
1 polymer ?
#
loop_
_entity_poly.entity_id
_entity_poly.type
_entity_poly.pdbx_seq_one_letter_code
_entity_poly.pdbx_strand_id
1 'polypeptide(L)'
;PAYPLVFPLFYGAVAFFGLVMARHLRIFQVARPARPFDRLPERFVALVRYAIVQTRMFRDPAAGLMHAGIFWGFVLLTIEPANIVTGGVIEALLRIPLDGLLWAAVLAMQNVVALAVVGAIGWALWRRLVTRPARLTYTLDALVILALIGGSVGTFLVAETLEFARYGDEPGAFVSSALAAPLRSLPPDVLEAGFAAAWWGHMVLISGFLAYLPFSKHLHIVTSFPNVFFRKLEPRGQLPAIDLEREDATFGIATLPDLSWKDLLDGFTCTECGRCQAACPAWATGKPLNPKTFIMGIRDMAVEAEAGVPLIPNSPAVRETYGLTDGPDPAHLATPIVDTAIPYDAVWDCVTCGACVEACPVLIEHVDKIVGLRRNLVLEKSRFPSELTAAFRNMEGPANPWGQPPTARTDWTKGLPFPVPTLAEVAAEGRLDELEVIYWVGCAAAFDERNRKVARAVATCLDAAGVRFAILGQEESCTGDPARRMGNEYVYQLLATGNVETLRRYRASERTIVTACPHCFNTLANEYGQFGGHFRVEHHSVFLARLVEEGRLSIASDGLPARTVTYHDPCYLTRYNGIESQPRAVLRVLPNVELVEMERHGRATFCCGAGGGRMWMEETRGTRINAERTRQALETGADTVAVGCPFCMVMLRDGLSDAGARVAADGGEPVPVTAQDIAELLAAALETGRGAGPAS
;
A
#
# COMPACT_ATOMS: atom_id res chain seq x y z
N PRO A 1 -28.72 -30.88 -29.36
CA PRO A 1 -29.91 -30.08 -29.66
C PRO A 1 -29.53 -28.61 -29.73
N ALA A 2 -29.95 -27.91 -30.81
CA ALA A 2 -29.78 -26.48 -30.93
C ALA A 2 -30.74 -25.79 -29.98
N TYR A 3 -30.22 -25.12 -28.97
CA TYR A 3 -31.02 -24.31 -28.01
C TYR A 3 -30.93 -22.79 -28.38
N PRO A 4 -31.65 -22.33 -29.41
CA PRO A 4 -31.49 -20.98 -29.94
C PRO A 4 -31.84 -19.88 -28.90
N LEU A 5 -32.63 -20.20 -27.87
CA LEU A 5 -32.98 -19.29 -26.79
C LEU A 5 -31.81 -18.91 -25.86
N VAL A 6 -30.67 -19.64 -25.93
CA VAL A 6 -29.46 -19.27 -25.16
C VAL A 6 -28.90 -17.92 -25.61
N PHE A 7 -28.98 -17.63 -26.91
CA PHE A 7 -28.43 -16.39 -27.46
C PHE A 7 -29.16 -15.14 -26.91
N PRO A 8 -30.51 -15.02 -26.99
CA PRO A 8 -31.18 -13.86 -26.40
C PRO A 8 -31.00 -13.79 -24.87
N LEU A 9 -30.92 -14.92 -24.15
CA LEU A 9 -30.65 -14.94 -22.71
C LEU A 9 -29.28 -14.34 -22.41
N PHE A 10 -28.22 -14.85 -23.06
CA PHE A 10 -26.85 -14.43 -22.80
C PHE A 10 -26.58 -13.00 -23.27
N TYR A 11 -26.97 -12.68 -24.53
CA TYR A 11 -26.77 -11.32 -25.05
C TYR A 11 -27.65 -10.28 -24.36
N GLY A 12 -28.81 -10.67 -23.86
CA GLY A 12 -29.62 -9.83 -22.97
C GLY A 12 -28.90 -9.51 -21.66
N ALA A 13 -28.21 -10.50 -21.04
CA ALA A 13 -27.39 -10.28 -19.87
C ALA A 13 -26.15 -9.41 -20.17
N VAL A 14 -25.49 -9.60 -21.32
CA VAL A 14 -24.39 -8.74 -21.79
C VAL A 14 -24.86 -7.30 -21.98
N ALA A 15 -26.00 -7.08 -22.63
CA ALA A 15 -26.57 -5.76 -22.84
C ALA A 15 -26.90 -5.09 -21.50
N PHE A 16 -27.53 -5.81 -20.58
CA PHE A 16 -27.81 -5.31 -19.24
C PHE A 16 -26.55 -4.94 -18.46
N PHE A 17 -25.53 -5.83 -18.45
CA PHE A 17 -24.22 -5.53 -17.89
C PHE A 17 -23.62 -4.25 -18.49
N GLY A 18 -23.63 -4.13 -19.82
CA GLY A 18 -23.12 -2.96 -20.53
C GLY A 18 -23.82 -1.66 -20.15
N LEU A 19 -25.16 -1.70 -20.01
CA LEU A 19 -25.95 -0.54 -19.59
C LEU A 19 -25.62 -0.10 -18.16
N VAL A 20 -25.48 -1.04 -17.22
CA VAL A 20 -25.08 -0.72 -15.84
C VAL A 20 -23.66 -0.17 -15.80
N MET A 21 -22.72 -0.78 -16.54
CA MET A 21 -21.35 -0.27 -16.65
C MET A 21 -21.30 1.13 -17.29
N ALA A 22 -22.12 1.39 -18.30
CA ALA A 22 -22.26 2.73 -18.89
C ALA A 22 -22.76 3.76 -17.89
N ARG A 23 -23.66 3.37 -16.97
CA ARG A 23 -24.08 4.22 -15.85
C ARG A 23 -22.89 4.51 -14.90
N HIS A 24 -22.16 3.50 -14.46
CA HIS A 24 -20.97 3.70 -13.62
C HIS A 24 -19.91 4.58 -14.30
N LEU A 25 -19.75 4.50 -15.62
CA LEU A 25 -18.81 5.34 -16.34
C LEU A 25 -19.16 6.83 -16.31
N ARG A 26 -20.43 7.19 -16.08
CA ARG A 26 -20.84 8.61 -15.98
C ARG A 26 -20.27 9.29 -14.73
N ILE A 27 -20.13 8.57 -13.61
CA ILE A 27 -19.48 9.15 -12.41
C ILE A 27 -18.00 9.44 -12.64
N PHE A 28 -17.31 8.65 -13.48
CA PHE A 28 -15.91 8.94 -13.82
C PHE A 28 -15.75 10.21 -14.65
N GLN A 29 -16.78 10.65 -15.39
CA GLN A 29 -16.75 11.87 -16.22
C GLN A 29 -16.78 13.15 -15.38
N VAL A 30 -17.30 13.11 -14.14
CA VAL A 30 -17.30 14.27 -13.25
C VAL A 30 -16.02 14.39 -12.42
N ALA A 31 -15.20 13.36 -12.43
CA ALA A 31 -13.94 13.31 -11.70
C ALA A 31 -12.81 14.04 -12.44
N ARG A 32 -11.77 14.43 -11.70
CA ARG A 32 -10.56 15.03 -12.30
C ARG A 32 -9.85 14.03 -13.22
N PRO A 33 -9.16 14.53 -14.26
CA PRO A 33 -8.29 13.68 -15.08
C PRO A 33 -7.26 12.92 -14.23
N ALA A 34 -7.05 11.65 -14.55
CA ALA A 34 -5.96 10.88 -13.99
C ALA A 34 -4.75 10.88 -14.94
N ARG A 35 -3.72 10.17 -14.54
CA ARG A 35 -2.39 10.11 -15.15
C ARG A 35 -2.40 9.75 -16.63
N PRO A 36 -1.44 10.27 -17.40
CA PRO A 36 -1.32 9.98 -18.82
C PRO A 36 -0.97 8.51 -19.09
N PHE A 37 -1.13 8.09 -20.36
CA PHE A 37 -0.69 6.80 -20.90
C PHE A 37 0.83 6.80 -21.12
N ASP A 38 1.61 6.98 -20.06
CA ASP A 38 3.06 6.95 -20.07
C ASP A 38 3.60 5.56 -19.70
N ARG A 39 4.89 5.33 -19.93
CA ARG A 39 5.64 4.13 -19.48
C ARG A 39 4.88 2.81 -19.74
N LEU A 40 4.31 2.68 -20.95
CA LEU A 40 3.47 1.52 -21.31
C LEU A 40 4.11 0.16 -21.01
N PRO A 41 5.42 -0.08 -21.30
CA PRO A 41 6.04 -1.37 -20.96
C PRO A 41 5.95 -1.72 -19.47
N GLU A 42 6.20 -0.75 -18.58
CA GLU A 42 6.11 -0.96 -17.12
C GLU A 42 4.67 -1.25 -16.68
N ARG A 43 3.69 -0.61 -17.33
CA ARG A 43 2.25 -0.84 -17.08
C ARG A 43 1.84 -2.26 -17.51
N PHE A 44 2.29 -2.71 -18.68
CA PHE A 44 2.03 -4.08 -19.14
C PHE A 44 2.70 -5.13 -18.25
N VAL A 45 3.96 -4.92 -17.85
CA VAL A 45 4.64 -5.82 -16.90
C VAL A 45 3.88 -5.87 -15.57
N ALA A 46 3.38 -4.73 -15.09
CA ALA A 46 2.57 -4.68 -13.88
C ALA A 46 1.24 -5.44 -14.04
N LEU A 47 0.58 -5.28 -15.19
CA LEU A 47 -0.66 -5.99 -15.52
C LEU A 47 -0.45 -7.51 -15.48
N VAL A 48 0.57 -8.01 -16.18
CA VAL A 48 0.91 -9.44 -16.16
C VAL A 48 1.23 -9.90 -14.73
N ARG A 49 2.09 -9.19 -14.02
CA ARG A 49 2.57 -9.58 -12.69
C ARG A 49 1.48 -9.58 -11.63
N TYR A 50 0.58 -8.57 -11.64
CA TYR A 50 -0.35 -8.33 -10.53
C TYR A 50 -1.79 -8.71 -10.85
N ALA A 51 -2.25 -8.60 -12.10
CA ALA A 51 -3.62 -8.96 -12.48
C ALA A 51 -3.71 -10.40 -13.01
N ILE A 52 -2.73 -10.87 -13.81
CA ILE A 52 -2.75 -12.22 -14.39
C ILE A 52 -2.07 -13.23 -13.46
N VAL A 53 -0.77 -13.05 -13.14
CA VAL A 53 -0.02 -13.97 -12.26
C VAL A 53 -0.39 -13.76 -10.79
N GLN A 54 -0.94 -12.60 -10.42
CA GLN A 54 -1.47 -12.28 -9.10
C GLN A 54 -0.47 -12.45 -7.94
N THR A 55 0.80 -12.08 -8.16
CA THR A 55 1.89 -12.32 -7.18
C THR A 55 1.60 -11.79 -5.78
N ARG A 56 0.82 -10.70 -5.63
CA ARG A 56 0.43 -10.15 -4.32
C ARG A 56 -0.62 -10.99 -3.59
N MET A 57 -1.40 -11.81 -4.30
CA MET A 57 -2.36 -12.70 -3.66
C MET A 57 -1.67 -13.72 -2.76
N PHE A 58 -0.50 -14.21 -3.19
CA PHE A 58 0.28 -15.23 -2.48
C PHE A 58 1.05 -14.73 -1.25
N ARG A 59 0.97 -13.45 -0.92
CA ARG A 59 1.45 -12.94 0.38
C ARG A 59 0.65 -13.50 1.58
N ASP A 60 -0.55 -13.97 1.35
CA ASP A 60 -1.33 -14.83 2.22
C ASP A 60 -1.54 -16.14 1.47
N PRO A 61 -0.65 -17.15 1.65
CA PRO A 61 -0.60 -18.33 0.79
C PRO A 61 -1.92 -19.11 0.75
N ALA A 62 -2.57 -19.29 1.89
CA ALA A 62 -3.82 -20.02 1.99
C ALA A 62 -4.96 -19.34 1.23
N ALA A 63 -5.14 -18.02 1.42
CA ALA A 63 -6.14 -17.27 0.69
C ALA A 63 -5.74 -17.06 -0.79
N GLY A 64 -4.45 -16.99 -1.08
CA GLY A 64 -3.90 -16.88 -2.43
C GLY A 64 -4.19 -18.12 -3.25
N LEU A 65 -3.91 -19.30 -2.71
CA LEU A 65 -4.16 -20.58 -3.38
C LEU A 65 -5.66 -20.80 -3.64
N MET A 66 -6.50 -20.55 -2.63
CA MET A 66 -7.95 -20.61 -2.78
C MET A 66 -8.44 -19.69 -3.92
N HIS A 67 -7.97 -18.43 -3.94
CA HIS A 67 -8.35 -17.49 -4.99
C HIS A 67 -7.81 -17.88 -6.35
N ALA A 68 -6.59 -18.38 -6.44
CA ALA A 68 -6.00 -18.86 -7.69
C ALA A 68 -6.80 -20.02 -8.28
N GLY A 69 -7.25 -20.96 -7.45
CA GLY A 69 -8.14 -22.04 -7.88
C GLY A 69 -9.44 -21.52 -8.50
N ILE A 70 -10.08 -20.54 -7.87
CA ILE A 70 -11.32 -19.92 -8.41
C ILE A 70 -11.03 -19.12 -9.69
N PHE A 71 -9.97 -18.29 -9.68
CA PHE A 71 -9.63 -17.41 -10.80
C PHE A 71 -9.24 -18.18 -12.06
N TRP A 72 -8.27 -19.09 -11.95
CA TRP A 72 -7.84 -19.90 -13.10
C TRP A 72 -8.90 -20.90 -13.50
N GLY A 73 -9.70 -21.39 -12.52
CA GLY A 73 -10.88 -22.17 -12.79
C GLY A 73 -11.88 -21.42 -13.65
N PHE A 74 -12.20 -20.18 -13.30
CA PHE A 74 -13.06 -19.33 -14.12
C PHE A 74 -12.51 -19.16 -15.54
N VAL A 75 -11.23 -18.81 -15.69
CA VAL A 75 -10.60 -18.60 -17.00
C VAL A 75 -10.66 -19.86 -17.87
N LEU A 76 -10.30 -21.02 -17.31
CA LEU A 76 -10.21 -22.26 -18.08
C LEU A 76 -11.58 -22.90 -18.37
N LEU A 77 -12.53 -22.81 -17.43
CA LEU A 77 -13.89 -23.33 -17.63
C LEU A 77 -14.78 -22.42 -18.49
N THR A 78 -14.41 -21.14 -18.68
CA THR A 78 -15.19 -20.21 -19.53
C THR A 78 -14.98 -20.48 -21.03
N ILE A 79 -13.95 -21.21 -21.44
CA ILE A 79 -13.62 -21.45 -22.85
C ILE A 79 -14.79 -22.09 -23.60
N GLU A 80 -15.41 -23.12 -23.05
CA GLU A 80 -16.51 -23.83 -23.67
C GLU A 80 -17.82 -23.00 -23.72
N PRO A 81 -18.33 -22.43 -22.62
CA PRO A 81 -19.45 -21.50 -22.67
C PRO A 81 -19.24 -20.35 -23.65
N ALA A 82 -18.04 -19.78 -23.69
CA ALA A 82 -17.71 -18.72 -24.63
C ALA A 82 -17.76 -19.22 -26.09
N ASN A 83 -17.32 -20.45 -26.37
CA ASN A 83 -17.44 -21.06 -27.70
C ASN A 83 -18.92 -21.23 -28.10
N ILE A 84 -19.76 -21.72 -27.18
CA ILE A 84 -21.21 -21.89 -27.41
C ILE A 84 -21.87 -20.56 -27.78
N VAL A 85 -21.66 -19.50 -26.97
CA VAL A 85 -22.33 -18.20 -27.17
C VAL A 85 -21.79 -17.41 -28.36
N THR A 86 -20.58 -17.71 -28.81
CA THR A 86 -20.00 -17.13 -30.03
C THR A 86 -20.29 -17.95 -31.30
N GLY A 87 -21.05 -19.06 -31.18
CA GLY A 87 -21.39 -19.89 -32.31
C GLY A 87 -20.19 -20.63 -32.92
N GLY A 88 -19.25 -21.06 -32.09
CA GLY A 88 -18.04 -21.80 -32.53
C GLY A 88 -16.87 -20.93 -33.02
N VAL A 89 -16.92 -19.60 -32.84
CA VAL A 89 -15.84 -18.69 -33.28
C VAL A 89 -14.54 -19.00 -32.54
N ILE A 90 -14.59 -19.34 -31.26
CA ILE A 90 -13.38 -19.64 -30.47
C ILE A 90 -12.72 -20.92 -30.96
N GLU A 91 -13.49 -21.96 -31.23
CA GLU A 91 -13.03 -23.20 -31.84
C GLU A 91 -12.34 -22.94 -33.19
N ALA A 92 -12.99 -22.16 -34.06
CA ALA A 92 -12.44 -21.77 -35.36
C ALA A 92 -11.15 -20.97 -35.27
N LEU A 93 -11.05 -20.03 -34.28
CA LEU A 93 -9.87 -19.19 -34.05
C LEU A 93 -8.69 -20.00 -33.47
N LEU A 94 -8.95 -20.83 -32.47
CA LEU A 94 -7.91 -21.62 -31.80
C LEU A 94 -7.50 -22.84 -32.61
N ARG A 95 -8.30 -23.24 -33.63
CA ARG A 95 -8.08 -24.46 -34.44
C ARG A 95 -7.83 -25.70 -33.61
N ILE A 96 -8.49 -25.82 -32.47
CA ILE A 96 -8.40 -26.98 -31.61
C ILE A 96 -9.39 -28.02 -32.16
N PRO A 97 -8.93 -29.14 -32.67
CA PRO A 97 -9.85 -30.21 -33.06
C PRO A 97 -10.53 -30.77 -31.81
N LEU A 98 -11.87 -30.88 -31.85
CA LEU A 98 -12.67 -31.43 -30.75
C LEU A 98 -12.65 -32.98 -30.77
N ASP A 99 -11.50 -33.58 -31.13
CA ASP A 99 -11.28 -35.01 -31.17
C ASP A 99 -9.84 -35.36 -30.80
N GLY A 100 -9.60 -36.65 -30.54
CA GLY A 100 -8.27 -37.19 -30.29
C GLY A 100 -7.63 -36.77 -28.97
N LEU A 101 -6.29 -36.89 -28.92
CA LEU A 101 -5.51 -36.74 -27.69
C LEU A 101 -5.57 -35.30 -27.10
N LEU A 102 -5.62 -34.29 -27.98
CA LEU A 102 -5.67 -32.89 -27.55
C LEU A 102 -6.99 -32.59 -26.84
N TRP A 103 -8.11 -33.04 -27.38
CA TRP A 103 -9.42 -32.91 -26.77
C TRP A 103 -9.50 -33.64 -25.43
N ALA A 104 -9.01 -34.89 -25.38
CA ALA A 104 -8.91 -35.64 -24.12
C ALA A 104 -8.10 -34.90 -23.05
N ALA A 105 -7.02 -34.21 -23.43
CA ALA A 105 -6.24 -33.39 -22.51
C ALA A 105 -7.03 -32.15 -22.01
N VAL A 106 -7.83 -31.52 -22.89
CA VAL A 106 -8.71 -30.39 -22.49
C VAL A 106 -9.76 -30.87 -21.49
N LEU A 107 -10.43 -31.98 -21.76
CA LEU A 107 -11.42 -32.54 -20.83
C LEU A 107 -10.80 -32.94 -19.49
N ALA A 108 -9.62 -33.58 -19.52
CA ALA A 108 -8.89 -33.91 -18.29
C ALA A 108 -8.54 -32.65 -17.47
N MET A 109 -8.07 -31.60 -18.14
CA MET A 109 -7.82 -30.30 -17.49
C MET A 109 -9.09 -29.71 -16.89
N GLN A 110 -10.21 -29.66 -17.63
CA GLN A 110 -11.49 -29.16 -17.15
C GLN A 110 -11.99 -29.92 -15.91
N ASN A 111 -11.89 -31.26 -15.92
CA ASN A 111 -12.28 -32.09 -14.78
C ASN A 111 -11.42 -31.80 -13.53
N VAL A 112 -10.08 -31.72 -13.68
CA VAL A 112 -9.17 -31.36 -12.57
C VAL A 112 -9.50 -29.96 -12.03
N VAL A 113 -9.68 -29.00 -12.93
CA VAL A 113 -9.96 -27.60 -12.59
C VAL A 113 -11.32 -27.47 -11.90
N ALA A 114 -12.35 -28.17 -12.38
CA ALA A 114 -13.67 -28.19 -11.74
C ALA A 114 -13.59 -28.68 -10.29
N LEU A 115 -12.85 -29.76 -10.03
CA LEU A 115 -12.60 -30.26 -8.67
C LEU A 115 -11.84 -29.23 -7.82
N ALA A 116 -10.82 -28.59 -8.39
CA ALA A 116 -10.07 -27.54 -7.69
C ALA A 116 -10.96 -26.35 -7.31
N VAL A 117 -11.88 -25.92 -8.20
CA VAL A 117 -12.86 -24.86 -7.91
C VAL A 117 -13.83 -25.30 -6.81
N VAL A 118 -14.36 -26.51 -6.87
CA VAL A 118 -15.25 -27.04 -5.81
C VAL A 118 -14.54 -27.04 -4.45
N GLY A 119 -13.30 -27.52 -4.41
CA GLY A 119 -12.47 -27.49 -3.20
C GLY A 119 -12.20 -26.07 -2.69
N ALA A 120 -11.89 -25.14 -3.60
CA ALA A 120 -11.65 -23.73 -3.25
C ALA A 120 -12.91 -23.03 -2.74
N ILE A 121 -14.08 -23.32 -3.30
CA ILE A 121 -15.38 -22.83 -2.81
C ILE A 121 -15.70 -23.42 -1.43
N GLY A 122 -15.49 -24.73 -1.24
CA GLY A 122 -15.63 -25.36 0.07
C GLY A 122 -14.75 -24.71 1.13
N TRP A 123 -13.50 -24.41 0.79
CA TRP A 123 -12.59 -23.65 1.67
C TRP A 123 -13.08 -22.21 1.93
N ALA A 124 -13.58 -21.51 0.90
CA ALA A 124 -14.11 -20.16 1.03
C ALA A 124 -15.35 -20.12 1.95
N LEU A 125 -16.24 -21.11 1.83
CA LEU A 125 -17.40 -21.28 2.72
C LEU A 125 -16.95 -21.60 4.16
N TRP A 126 -16.01 -22.54 4.34
CA TRP A 126 -15.44 -22.86 5.66
C TRP A 126 -14.88 -21.60 6.33
N ARG A 127 -14.11 -20.79 5.61
CA ARG A 127 -13.57 -19.53 6.12
C ARG A 127 -14.66 -18.55 6.54
N ARG A 128 -15.81 -18.53 5.88
CA ARG A 128 -16.91 -17.59 6.18
C ARG A 128 -17.83 -18.10 7.28
N LEU A 129 -18.09 -19.39 7.32
CA LEU A 129 -19.08 -19.97 8.24
C LEU A 129 -18.45 -20.44 9.55
N VAL A 130 -17.21 -20.95 9.50
CA VAL A 130 -16.53 -21.59 10.65
C VAL A 130 -15.43 -20.72 11.23
N THR A 131 -14.33 -20.45 10.48
CA THR A 131 -13.17 -19.74 11.04
C THR A 131 -13.38 -18.23 11.20
N ARG A 132 -14.25 -17.64 10.39
CA ARG A 132 -14.70 -16.25 10.48
C ARG A 132 -13.61 -15.22 10.76
N PRO A 133 -12.56 -15.08 9.89
CA PRO A 133 -11.50 -14.09 10.12
C PRO A 133 -12.06 -12.67 10.25
N ALA A 134 -11.68 -11.93 11.28
CA ALA A 134 -12.20 -10.61 11.62
C ALA A 134 -12.04 -9.56 10.48
N ARG A 135 -11.08 -9.75 9.56
CA ARG A 135 -10.86 -8.86 8.42
C ARG A 135 -11.90 -8.97 7.31
N LEU A 136 -12.67 -10.06 7.23
CA LEU A 136 -13.66 -10.28 6.18
C LEU A 136 -14.96 -9.55 6.46
N THR A 137 -15.66 -9.13 5.40
CA THR A 137 -17.03 -8.63 5.47
C THR A 137 -18.00 -9.79 5.29
N TYR A 138 -18.92 -9.95 6.23
CA TYR A 138 -19.91 -11.03 6.24
C TYR A 138 -21.24 -10.53 5.70
N THR A 139 -21.33 -10.40 4.37
CA THR A 139 -22.53 -9.96 3.66
C THR A 139 -23.16 -11.10 2.88
N LEU A 140 -24.47 -10.99 2.60
CA LEU A 140 -25.17 -11.92 1.74
C LEU A 140 -24.56 -11.99 0.34
N ASP A 141 -24.11 -10.85 -0.20
CA ASP A 141 -23.41 -10.76 -1.50
C ASP A 141 -22.29 -11.81 -1.65
N ALA A 142 -21.48 -11.99 -0.59
CA ALA A 142 -20.40 -12.98 -0.61
C ALA A 142 -20.91 -14.43 -0.75
N LEU A 143 -22.03 -14.75 -0.13
CA LEU A 143 -22.64 -16.09 -0.23
C LEU A 143 -23.33 -16.30 -1.59
N VAL A 144 -24.00 -15.27 -2.10
CA VAL A 144 -24.61 -15.28 -3.45
C VAL A 144 -23.55 -15.53 -4.51
N ILE A 145 -22.40 -14.85 -4.45
CA ILE A 145 -21.29 -15.06 -5.37
C ILE A 145 -20.75 -16.50 -5.30
N LEU A 146 -20.53 -17.03 -4.11
CA LEU A 146 -20.05 -18.41 -3.96
C LEU A 146 -21.09 -19.42 -4.44
N ALA A 147 -22.38 -19.15 -4.24
CA ALA A 147 -23.47 -19.98 -4.76
C ALA A 147 -23.55 -19.94 -6.30
N LEU A 148 -23.37 -18.77 -6.91
CA LEU A 148 -23.36 -18.62 -8.36
C LEU A 148 -22.18 -19.34 -8.99
N ILE A 149 -20.97 -19.19 -8.44
CA ILE A 149 -19.78 -19.90 -8.93
C ILE A 149 -19.94 -21.41 -8.72
N GLY A 150 -20.31 -21.83 -7.51
CA GLY A 150 -20.49 -23.26 -7.18
C GLY A 150 -21.61 -23.91 -7.97
N GLY A 151 -22.71 -23.18 -8.16
CA GLY A 151 -23.84 -23.61 -8.98
C GLY A 151 -23.47 -23.76 -10.46
N SER A 152 -22.68 -22.82 -11.01
CA SER A 152 -22.20 -22.92 -12.40
C SER A 152 -21.31 -24.14 -12.59
N VAL A 153 -20.32 -24.35 -11.71
CA VAL A 153 -19.45 -25.54 -11.81
C VAL A 153 -20.22 -26.84 -11.52
N GLY A 154 -21.13 -26.83 -10.57
CA GLY A 154 -21.99 -27.98 -10.25
C GLY A 154 -22.89 -28.39 -11.42
N THR A 155 -23.58 -27.43 -12.05
CA THR A 155 -24.44 -27.68 -13.21
C THR A 155 -23.64 -28.13 -14.45
N PHE A 156 -22.41 -27.58 -14.63
CA PHE A 156 -21.48 -28.07 -15.66
C PHE A 156 -21.16 -29.56 -15.44
N LEU A 157 -20.69 -29.95 -14.26
CA LEU A 157 -20.35 -31.34 -13.95
C LEU A 157 -21.57 -32.27 -14.05
N VAL A 158 -22.76 -31.82 -13.64
CA VAL A 158 -23.99 -32.62 -13.76
C VAL A 158 -24.39 -32.80 -15.23
N ALA A 159 -24.32 -31.76 -16.06
CA ALA A 159 -24.63 -31.85 -17.48
C ALA A 159 -23.68 -32.83 -18.19
N GLU A 160 -22.36 -32.69 -18.01
CA GLU A 160 -21.34 -33.58 -18.57
C GLU A 160 -21.54 -35.05 -18.10
N THR A 161 -21.84 -35.22 -16.80
CA THR A 161 -22.12 -36.57 -16.24
C THR A 161 -23.33 -37.21 -16.88
N LEU A 162 -24.43 -36.50 -17.09
CA LEU A 162 -25.65 -37.03 -17.70
C LEU A 162 -25.48 -37.28 -19.20
N GLU A 163 -24.70 -36.45 -19.88
CA GLU A 163 -24.33 -36.65 -21.28
C GLU A 163 -23.55 -37.97 -21.47
N PHE A 164 -22.52 -38.22 -20.64
CA PHE A 164 -21.71 -39.43 -20.70
C PHE A 164 -22.48 -40.69 -20.23
N ALA A 165 -23.42 -40.53 -19.31
CA ALA A 165 -24.30 -41.62 -18.96
C ALA A 165 -25.17 -42.09 -20.15
N ARG A 166 -25.54 -41.15 -21.04
CA ARG A 166 -26.40 -41.39 -22.19
C ARG A 166 -25.63 -41.84 -23.44
N TYR A 167 -24.53 -41.14 -23.77
CA TYR A 167 -23.86 -41.31 -25.05
C TYR A 167 -22.52 -42.08 -24.96
N GLY A 168 -22.06 -42.38 -23.76
CA GLY A 168 -20.77 -43.04 -23.49
C GLY A 168 -19.70 -42.09 -23.03
N ASP A 169 -18.59 -42.66 -22.52
CA ASP A 169 -17.49 -41.91 -21.96
C ASP A 169 -16.62 -41.24 -23.02
N GLU A 170 -16.15 -40.05 -22.73
CA GLU A 170 -15.14 -39.36 -23.51
C GLU A 170 -13.76 -39.51 -22.84
N PRO A 171 -12.69 -39.80 -23.63
CA PRO A 171 -11.34 -39.85 -23.10
C PRO A 171 -10.93 -38.57 -22.43
N GLY A 172 -10.42 -38.66 -21.18
CA GLY A 172 -10.02 -37.50 -20.38
C GLY A 172 -11.04 -37.01 -19.38
N ALA A 173 -12.33 -37.20 -19.59
CA ALA A 173 -13.40 -36.77 -18.68
C ALA A 173 -13.60 -37.74 -17.49
N PHE A 174 -12.53 -38.04 -16.76
CA PHE A 174 -12.51 -39.13 -15.78
C PHE A 174 -13.45 -38.92 -14.57
N VAL A 175 -13.68 -37.68 -14.14
CA VAL A 175 -14.60 -37.38 -13.04
C VAL A 175 -16.03 -37.57 -13.46
N SER A 176 -16.43 -36.98 -14.57
CA SER A 176 -17.79 -37.05 -15.08
C SER A 176 -18.14 -38.46 -15.56
N SER A 177 -17.18 -39.20 -16.17
CA SER A 177 -17.33 -40.61 -16.52
C SER A 177 -17.53 -41.49 -15.28
N ALA A 178 -16.78 -41.28 -14.21
CA ALA A 178 -16.95 -42.02 -12.96
C ALA A 178 -18.32 -41.76 -12.32
N LEU A 179 -18.79 -40.53 -12.35
CA LEU A 179 -20.11 -40.16 -11.86
C LEU A 179 -21.25 -40.66 -12.78
N ALA A 180 -20.99 -40.79 -14.07
CA ALA A 180 -21.94 -41.32 -15.06
C ALA A 180 -22.22 -42.81 -14.91
N ALA A 181 -21.25 -43.58 -14.48
CA ALA A 181 -21.34 -45.06 -14.40
C ALA A 181 -22.61 -45.58 -13.69
N PRO A 182 -22.96 -45.12 -12.47
CA PRO A 182 -24.19 -45.56 -11.78
C PRO A 182 -25.49 -45.08 -12.44
N LEU A 183 -25.44 -44.04 -13.29
CA LEU A 183 -26.61 -43.43 -13.91
C LEU A 183 -27.00 -44.08 -15.23
N ARG A 184 -26.12 -44.92 -15.84
CA ARG A 184 -26.37 -45.58 -17.15
C ARG A 184 -27.58 -46.53 -17.16
N SER A 185 -28.04 -46.96 -16.00
CA SER A 185 -29.23 -47.78 -15.85
C SER A 185 -30.55 -46.98 -15.92
N LEU A 186 -30.49 -45.67 -15.88
CA LEU A 186 -31.67 -44.81 -15.97
C LEU A 186 -32.25 -44.79 -17.39
N PRO A 187 -33.60 -44.61 -17.55
CA PRO A 187 -34.20 -44.47 -18.86
C PRO A 187 -33.59 -43.31 -19.65
N PRO A 188 -33.41 -43.48 -20.98
CA PRO A 188 -32.80 -42.46 -21.85
C PRO A 188 -33.51 -41.10 -21.83
N ASP A 189 -34.83 -41.09 -21.68
CA ASP A 189 -35.65 -39.90 -21.59
C ASP A 189 -35.38 -39.12 -20.24
N VAL A 190 -35.15 -39.85 -19.17
CA VAL A 190 -34.77 -39.24 -17.86
C VAL A 190 -33.38 -38.63 -17.96
N LEU A 191 -32.42 -39.28 -18.58
CA LEU A 191 -31.06 -38.74 -18.81
C LEU A 191 -31.11 -37.49 -19.69
N GLU A 192 -31.89 -37.51 -20.77
CA GLU A 192 -32.07 -36.37 -21.67
C GLU A 192 -32.71 -35.16 -20.96
N ALA A 193 -33.79 -35.41 -20.22
CA ALA A 193 -34.48 -34.36 -19.45
C ALA A 193 -33.55 -33.78 -18.37
N GLY A 194 -32.81 -34.63 -17.67
CA GLY A 194 -31.81 -34.21 -16.67
C GLY A 194 -30.68 -33.39 -17.27
N PHE A 195 -30.11 -33.83 -18.41
CA PHE A 195 -29.10 -33.09 -19.17
C PHE A 195 -29.65 -31.71 -19.58
N ALA A 196 -30.82 -31.64 -20.19
CA ALA A 196 -31.43 -30.38 -20.60
C ALA A 196 -31.64 -29.44 -19.41
N ALA A 197 -32.12 -29.96 -18.27
CA ALA A 197 -32.29 -29.17 -17.04
C ALA A 197 -30.96 -28.63 -16.50
N ALA A 198 -29.93 -29.46 -16.42
CA ALA A 198 -28.59 -29.07 -15.96
C ALA A 198 -27.94 -28.06 -16.92
N TRP A 199 -28.04 -28.26 -18.21
CA TRP A 199 -27.51 -27.37 -19.25
C TRP A 199 -28.18 -25.99 -19.20
N TRP A 200 -29.52 -25.95 -19.15
CA TRP A 200 -30.26 -24.69 -19.01
C TRP A 200 -29.98 -24.00 -17.68
N GLY A 201 -29.89 -24.78 -16.58
CA GLY A 201 -29.50 -24.27 -15.27
C GLY A 201 -28.11 -23.60 -15.33
N HIS A 202 -27.16 -24.22 -16.03
CA HIS A 202 -25.82 -23.66 -16.24
C HIS A 202 -25.86 -22.31 -16.99
N MET A 203 -26.58 -22.25 -18.12
CA MET A 203 -26.69 -21.04 -18.92
C MET A 203 -27.42 -19.91 -18.18
N VAL A 204 -28.46 -20.21 -17.41
CA VAL A 204 -29.16 -19.25 -16.56
C VAL A 204 -28.26 -18.71 -15.45
N LEU A 205 -27.47 -19.60 -14.80
CA LEU A 205 -26.54 -19.19 -13.75
C LEU A 205 -25.42 -18.30 -14.29
N ILE A 206 -24.82 -18.62 -15.44
CA ILE A 206 -23.78 -17.79 -16.08
C ILE A 206 -24.37 -16.43 -16.47
N SER A 207 -25.52 -16.41 -17.14
CA SER A 207 -26.17 -15.15 -17.56
C SER A 207 -26.60 -14.32 -16.38
N GLY A 208 -27.16 -14.93 -15.34
CA GLY A 208 -27.53 -14.28 -14.09
C GLY A 208 -26.32 -13.73 -13.34
N PHE A 209 -25.20 -14.48 -13.31
CA PHE A 209 -23.97 -14.02 -12.71
C PHE A 209 -23.40 -12.80 -13.45
N LEU A 210 -23.38 -12.82 -14.77
CA LEU A 210 -22.95 -11.68 -15.59
C LEU A 210 -23.81 -10.44 -15.31
N ALA A 211 -25.13 -10.58 -15.24
CA ALA A 211 -26.05 -9.49 -14.91
C ALA A 211 -25.89 -8.98 -13.46
N TYR A 212 -25.49 -9.84 -12.51
CA TYR A 212 -25.27 -9.49 -11.11
C TYR A 212 -23.90 -8.82 -10.87
N LEU A 213 -22.90 -9.08 -11.72
CA LEU A 213 -21.51 -8.64 -11.56
C LEU A 213 -21.35 -7.14 -11.24
N PRO A 214 -22.02 -6.20 -11.94
CA PRO A 214 -21.85 -4.76 -11.70
C PRO A 214 -22.29 -4.29 -10.32
N PHE A 215 -23.19 -5.02 -9.65
CA PHE A 215 -23.73 -4.69 -8.34
C PHE A 215 -22.98 -5.34 -7.19
N SER A 216 -22.01 -6.18 -7.48
CA SER A 216 -21.30 -7.00 -6.52
C SER A 216 -19.84 -6.61 -6.38
N LYS A 217 -19.21 -7.00 -5.27
CA LYS A 217 -17.75 -6.87 -5.13
C LYS A 217 -16.96 -7.69 -6.16
N HIS A 218 -17.61 -8.57 -6.92
CA HIS A 218 -16.99 -9.31 -8.03
C HIS A 218 -16.73 -8.44 -9.27
N LEU A 219 -17.23 -7.22 -9.31
CA LEU A 219 -16.91 -6.24 -10.35
C LEU A 219 -15.38 -6.07 -10.53
N HIS A 220 -14.59 -6.39 -9.49
CA HIS A 220 -13.13 -6.37 -9.58
C HIS A 220 -12.56 -7.29 -10.68
N ILE A 221 -13.29 -8.29 -11.15
CA ILE A 221 -12.87 -9.13 -12.30
C ILE A 221 -12.62 -8.25 -13.53
N VAL A 222 -13.44 -7.23 -13.73
CA VAL A 222 -13.33 -6.28 -14.84
C VAL A 222 -12.43 -5.10 -14.47
N THR A 223 -12.65 -4.51 -13.30
CA THR A 223 -12.01 -3.25 -12.91
C THR A 223 -10.55 -3.40 -12.44
N SER A 224 -10.12 -4.60 -12.02
CA SER A 224 -8.74 -4.80 -11.57
C SER A 224 -7.70 -4.61 -12.70
N PHE A 225 -8.04 -4.96 -13.93
CA PHE A 225 -7.14 -4.78 -15.07
C PHE A 225 -6.82 -3.30 -15.32
N PRO A 226 -7.81 -2.40 -15.55
CA PRO A 226 -7.53 -0.99 -15.68
C PRO A 226 -6.96 -0.41 -14.38
N ASN A 227 -7.38 -0.86 -13.20
CA ASN A 227 -6.85 -0.34 -11.94
C ASN A 227 -5.35 -0.61 -11.78
N VAL A 228 -4.90 -1.81 -12.10
CA VAL A 228 -3.48 -2.18 -12.09
C VAL A 228 -2.70 -1.47 -13.18
N PHE A 229 -3.28 -1.33 -14.38
CA PHE A 229 -2.65 -0.65 -15.50
C PHE A 229 -2.39 0.84 -15.19
N PHE A 230 -3.40 1.53 -14.65
CA PHE A 230 -3.31 2.96 -14.31
C PHE A 230 -2.79 3.24 -12.90
N ARG A 231 -2.16 2.25 -12.25
CA ARG A 231 -1.54 2.45 -10.94
C ARG A 231 -0.48 3.55 -10.97
N LYS A 232 -0.16 4.08 -9.82
CA LYS A 232 0.95 5.02 -9.60
C LYS A 232 2.29 4.34 -9.95
N LEU A 233 3.06 4.96 -10.84
CA LEU A 233 4.40 4.53 -11.24
C LEU A 233 5.49 5.39 -10.60
N GLU A 234 5.16 6.58 -10.13
CA GLU A 234 6.04 7.42 -9.32
C GLU A 234 6.44 6.70 -8.04
N PRO A 235 7.53 7.12 -7.39
CA PRO A 235 7.92 6.59 -6.09
C PRO A 235 6.75 6.57 -5.11
N ARG A 236 6.58 5.48 -4.38
CA ARG A 236 5.40 5.28 -3.51
C ARG A 236 5.24 6.38 -2.45
N GLY A 237 6.36 6.92 -1.97
CA GLY A 237 6.38 8.00 -0.98
C GLY A 237 6.11 9.39 -1.55
N GLN A 238 6.10 9.54 -2.87
CA GLN A 238 5.86 10.82 -3.51
C GLN A 238 4.35 11.12 -3.53
N LEU A 239 3.94 12.22 -2.90
CA LEU A 239 2.59 12.75 -3.04
C LEU A 239 2.50 13.64 -4.29
N PRO A 240 1.34 13.73 -4.97
CA PRO A 240 1.16 14.66 -6.06
C PRO A 240 1.28 16.11 -5.54
N ALA A 241 2.00 16.95 -6.29
CA ALA A 241 2.01 18.38 -6.04
C ALA A 241 0.65 18.97 -6.41
N ILE A 242 0.27 20.06 -5.73
CA ILE A 242 -0.88 20.89 -6.12
C ILE A 242 -0.38 22.28 -6.50
N ASP A 243 -1.02 22.86 -7.50
CA ASP A 243 -0.77 24.23 -7.91
C ASP A 243 -1.56 25.15 -6.97
N LEU A 244 -0.85 25.89 -6.14
CA LEU A 244 -1.42 26.83 -5.16
C LEU A 244 -1.75 28.20 -5.76
N GLU A 245 -1.30 28.51 -6.98
CA GLU A 245 -1.53 29.79 -7.65
C GLU A 245 -2.83 29.81 -8.47
N ARG A 246 -3.50 28.67 -8.60
CA ARG A 246 -4.78 28.60 -9.32
C ARG A 246 -5.91 29.25 -8.52
N GLU A 247 -6.46 30.33 -9.06
CA GLU A 247 -7.51 31.14 -8.42
C GLU A 247 -8.83 30.38 -8.21
N ASP A 248 -9.21 29.47 -9.12
CA ASP A 248 -10.51 28.76 -9.09
C ASP A 248 -10.40 27.28 -8.66
N ALA A 249 -9.34 26.89 -7.95
CA ALA A 249 -9.11 25.50 -7.60
C ALA A 249 -9.50 25.18 -6.13
N THR A 250 -10.28 24.14 -5.92
CA THR A 250 -10.37 23.50 -4.60
C THR A 250 -9.05 22.83 -4.27
N PHE A 251 -8.41 23.23 -3.17
CA PHE A 251 -7.17 22.63 -2.72
C PHE A 251 -7.45 21.30 -2.01
N GLY A 252 -6.94 20.22 -2.57
CA GLY A 252 -7.15 18.87 -2.04
C GLY A 252 -8.45 18.23 -2.50
N ILE A 253 -9.07 17.44 -1.64
CA ILE A 253 -10.27 16.66 -1.91
C ILE A 253 -11.35 17.04 -0.88
N ALA A 254 -12.47 17.58 -1.33
CA ALA A 254 -13.65 17.87 -0.50
C ALA A 254 -14.80 16.92 -0.86
N THR A 255 -15.06 16.74 -2.16
CA THR A 255 -16.23 16.09 -2.72
C THR A 255 -15.81 15.04 -3.78
N LEU A 256 -16.76 14.27 -4.31
CA LEU A 256 -16.49 13.28 -5.35
C LEU A 256 -15.82 13.86 -6.62
N PRO A 257 -16.22 15.03 -7.15
CA PRO A 257 -15.54 15.65 -8.30
C PRO A 257 -14.08 16.04 -8.08
N ASP A 258 -13.64 16.17 -6.82
CA ASP A 258 -12.23 16.47 -6.52
C ASP A 258 -11.31 15.24 -6.62
N LEU A 259 -11.88 14.05 -6.59
CA LEU A 259 -11.17 12.80 -6.85
C LEU A 259 -10.81 12.68 -8.33
N SER A 260 -9.70 12.01 -8.63
CA SER A 260 -9.44 11.57 -9.99
C SER A 260 -10.35 10.38 -10.36
N TRP A 261 -10.58 10.17 -11.67
CA TRP A 261 -11.31 8.97 -12.10
C TRP A 261 -10.61 7.67 -11.63
N LYS A 262 -9.29 7.70 -11.46
CA LYS A 262 -8.53 6.56 -10.91
C LYS A 262 -8.83 6.33 -9.43
N ASP A 263 -9.05 7.41 -8.66
CA ASP A 263 -9.43 7.30 -7.25
C ASP A 263 -10.81 6.68 -7.09
N LEU A 264 -11.75 7.02 -7.98
CA LEU A 264 -13.07 6.38 -8.04
C LEU A 264 -12.97 4.92 -8.47
N LEU A 265 -12.13 4.61 -9.47
CA LEU A 265 -11.88 3.24 -9.93
C LEU A 265 -11.31 2.35 -8.80
N ASP A 266 -10.49 2.90 -7.91
CA ASP A 266 -10.03 2.21 -6.70
C ASP A 266 -11.21 1.72 -5.85
N GLY A 267 -12.26 2.55 -5.70
CA GLY A 267 -13.49 2.21 -4.99
C GLY A 267 -14.21 1.01 -5.60
N PHE A 268 -14.47 1.08 -6.91
CA PHE A 268 -15.15 0.00 -7.66
C PHE A 268 -14.30 -1.28 -7.78
N THR A 269 -12.98 -1.17 -7.62
CA THR A 269 -12.06 -2.32 -7.67
C THR A 269 -11.89 -3.00 -6.30
N CYS A 270 -12.34 -2.39 -5.22
CA CYS A 270 -12.16 -2.93 -3.88
C CYS A 270 -12.84 -4.30 -3.73
N THR A 271 -12.05 -5.33 -3.46
CA THR A 271 -12.49 -6.72 -3.28
C THR A 271 -13.02 -7.02 -1.87
N GLU A 272 -13.02 -6.04 -0.98
CA GLU A 272 -13.40 -6.17 0.44
C GLU A 272 -12.66 -7.27 1.21
N CYS A 273 -11.48 -7.66 0.74
CA CYS A 273 -10.70 -8.76 1.34
C CYS A 273 -10.12 -8.44 2.72
N GLY A 274 -10.11 -7.18 3.14
CA GLY A 274 -9.71 -6.71 4.45
C GLY A 274 -8.22 -6.81 4.77
N ARG A 275 -7.34 -7.10 3.80
CA ARG A 275 -5.87 -7.14 4.04
C ARG A 275 -5.33 -5.78 4.46
N CYS A 276 -5.83 -4.68 3.86
CA CYS A 276 -5.47 -3.32 4.24
C CYS A 276 -5.91 -2.98 5.67
N GLN A 277 -7.08 -3.45 6.09
CA GLN A 277 -7.59 -3.32 7.46
C GLN A 277 -6.67 -4.06 8.44
N ALA A 278 -6.35 -5.33 8.19
CA ALA A 278 -5.48 -6.13 9.06
C ALA A 278 -4.04 -5.59 9.17
N ALA A 279 -3.56 -4.91 8.12
CA ALA A 279 -2.24 -4.31 8.10
C ALA A 279 -2.18 -2.91 8.76
N CYS A 280 -3.33 -2.26 8.94
CA CYS A 280 -3.39 -0.87 9.43
C CYS A 280 -3.08 -0.78 10.93
N PRO A 281 -2.07 0.00 11.34
CA PRO A 281 -1.75 0.17 12.76
C PRO A 281 -2.85 0.91 13.54
N ALA A 282 -3.52 1.89 12.93
CA ALA A 282 -4.63 2.60 13.56
C ALA A 282 -5.80 1.64 13.85
N TRP A 283 -6.20 0.82 12.88
CA TRP A 283 -7.25 -0.19 13.10
C TRP A 283 -6.86 -1.21 14.16
N ALA A 284 -5.63 -1.74 14.09
CA ALA A 284 -5.13 -2.75 15.02
C ALA A 284 -5.08 -2.25 16.47
N THR A 285 -5.03 -0.95 16.69
CA THR A 285 -5.00 -0.29 18.00
C THR A 285 -6.35 0.33 18.40
N GLY A 286 -7.45 -0.05 17.74
CA GLY A 286 -8.82 0.33 18.11
C GLY A 286 -9.22 1.77 17.71
N LYS A 287 -8.57 2.36 16.71
CA LYS A 287 -8.93 3.67 16.19
C LYS A 287 -9.99 3.59 15.08
N PRO A 288 -10.76 4.67 14.82
CA PRO A 288 -11.80 4.72 13.81
C PRO A 288 -11.34 4.43 12.38
N LEU A 289 -10.07 4.69 12.04
CA LEU A 289 -9.58 4.50 10.68
C LEU A 289 -9.53 3.02 10.30
N ASN A 290 -10.40 2.63 9.37
CA ASN A 290 -10.36 1.36 8.67
C ASN A 290 -10.14 1.61 7.16
N PRO A 291 -8.97 1.27 6.59
CA PRO A 291 -8.68 1.54 5.18
C PRO A 291 -9.64 0.83 4.20
N LYS A 292 -10.23 -0.30 4.60
CA LYS A 292 -11.22 -0.99 3.77
C LYS A 292 -12.53 -0.19 3.69
N THR A 293 -13.10 0.21 4.83
CA THR A 293 -14.34 0.99 4.86
C THR A 293 -14.14 2.40 4.33
N PHE A 294 -12.93 2.96 4.45
CA PHE A 294 -12.55 4.22 3.83
C PHE A 294 -12.77 4.19 2.29
N ILE A 295 -12.26 3.16 1.63
CA ILE A 295 -12.41 3.00 0.17
C ILE A 295 -13.86 2.65 -0.21
N MET A 296 -14.50 1.80 0.58
CA MET A 296 -15.92 1.44 0.37
C MET A 296 -16.82 2.66 0.51
N GLY A 297 -16.60 3.52 1.50
CA GLY A 297 -17.40 4.74 1.69
C GLY A 297 -17.36 5.68 0.48
N ILE A 298 -16.19 5.85 -0.14
CA ILE A 298 -16.05 6.63 -1.39
C ILE A 298 -16.86 5.96 -2.52
N ARG A 299 -16.77 4.63 -2.67
CA ARG A 299 -17.57 3.88 -3.65
C ARG A 299 -19.07 4.04 -3.41
N ASP A 300 -19.49 3.89 -2.17
CA ASP A 300 -20.90 3.91 -1.83
C ASP A 300 -21.52 5.31 -2.11
N MET A 301 -20.80 6.40 -1.78
CA MET A 301 -21.20 7.76 -2.19
C MET A 301 -21.29 7.91 -3.72
N ALA A 302 -20.35 7.32 -4.47
CA ALA A 302 -20.37 7.37 -5.93
C ALA A 302 -21.59 6.62 -6.50
N VAL A 303 -21.93 5.46 -5.94
CA VAL A 303 -23.12 4.67 -6.32
C VAL A 303 -24.41 5.40 -5.96
N GLU A 304 -24.48 6.05 -4.81
CA GLU A 304 -25.61 6.87 -4.41
C GLU A 304 -25.83 8.06 -5.36
N ALA A 305 -24.75 8.73 -5.77
CA ALA A 305 -24.82 9.83 -6.72
C ALA A 305 -25.36 9.39 -8.11
N GLU A 306 -25.22 8.13 -8.47
CA GLU A 306 -25.74 7.55 -9.70
C GLU A 306 -27.19 7.06 -9.60
N ALA A 307 -27.79 7.00 -8.42
CA ALA A 307 -29.07 6.30 -8.20
C ALA A 307 -30.21 6.84 -9.09
N GLY A 308 -30.24 8.14 -9.39
CA GLY A 308 -31.23 8.78 -10.27
C GLY A 308 -30.95 8.64 -11.77
N VAL A 309 -29.77 8.11 -12.17
CA VAL A 309 -29.39 8.01 -13.59
C VAL A 309 -30.09 6.81 -14.25
N PRO A 310 -30.89 7.00 -15.32
CA PRO A 310 -31.56 5.89 -15.98
C PRO A 310 -30.54 4.98 -16.69
N LEU A 311 -30.82 3.65 -16.68
CA LEU A 311 -30.02 2.67 -17.41
C LEU A 311 -30.10 2.87 -18.94
N ILE A 312 -31.30 3.19 -19.41
CA ILE A 312 -31.57 3.42 -20.84
C ILE A 312 -31.83 4.92 -21.04
N PRO A 313 -31.12 5.59 -21.97
CA PRO A 313 -31.43 6.96 -22.31
C PRO A 313 -32.91 7.14 -22.70
N ASN A 314 -33.59 8.10 -22.11
CA ASN A 314 -34.98 8.38 -22.35
C ASN A 314 -35.24 9.86 -22.69
N SER A 315 -36.43 10.18 -23.14
CA SER A 315 -36.76 11.57 -23.52
C SER A 315 -36.77 12.50 -22.30
N PRO A 316 -36.53 13.82 -22.50
CA PRO A 316 -36.63 14.79 -21.41
C PRO A 316 -37.95 14.72 -20.65
N ALA A 317 -39.08 14.52 -21.36
CA ALA A 317 -40.42 14.41 -20.77
C ALA A 317 -40.56 13.19 -19.81
N VAL A 318 -39.96 12.05 -20.17
CA VAL A 318 -39.98 10.86 -19.31
C VAL A 318 -39.09 11.09 -18.06
N ARG A 319 -37.95 11.73 -18.22
CA ARG A 319 -37.09 12.06 -17.09
C ARG A 319 -37.79 13.01 -16.12
N GLU A 320 -38.38 14.06 -16.62
CA GLU A 320 -39.13 15.01 -15.80
C GLU A 320 -40.29 14.32 -15.05
N THR A 321 -41.05 13.46 -15.74
CA THR A 321 -42.17 12.74 -15.16
C THR A 321 -41.76 11.82 -13.99
N TYR A 322 -40.58 11.16 -14.08
CA TYR A 322 -40.13 10.19 -13.10
C TYR A 322 -38.97 10.70 -12.22
N GLY A 323 -38.65 11.99 -12.28
CA GLY A 323 -37.55 12.58 -11.49
C GLY A 323 -36.20 12.01 -11.80
N LEU A 324 -35.93 11.57 -13.06
CA LEU A 324 -34.66 11.01 -13.49
C LEU A 324 -33.69 12.12 -13.93
N THR A 325 -32.42 11.97 -13.63
CA THR A 325 -31.37 12.93 -13.97
C THR A 325 -30.61 12.54 -15.25
N ASP A 326 -30.01 13.51 -15.95
CA ASP A 326 -29.15 13.25 -17.12
C ASP A 326 -27.79 12.68 -16.73
N GLY A 327 -27.38 12.89 -15.50
CA GLY A 327 -26.11 12.47 -14.92
C GLY A 327 -26.23 12.25 -13.43
N PRO A 328 -25.10 12.06 -12.74
CA PRO A 328 -25.07 11.93 -11.29
C PRO A 328 -25.71 13.15 -10.61
N ASP A 329 -26.40 12.90 -9.48
CA ASP A 329 -27.12 13.94 -8.75
C ASP A 329 -26.19 15.06 -8.25
N PRO A 330 -26.38 16.32 -8.70
CA PRO A 330 -25.53 17.44 -8.28
C PRO A 330 -25.48 17.65 -6.77
N ALA A 331 -26.57 17.36 -6.04
CA ALA A 331 -26.60 17.49 -4.58
C ALA A 331 -25.67 16.46 -3.92
N HIS A 332 -25.68 15.22 -4.38
CA HIS A 332 -24.76 14.18 -3.92
C HIS A 332 -23.31 14.49 -4.32
N LEU A 333 -23.10 15.04 -5.51
CA LEU A 333 -21.75 15.44 -5.95
C LEU A 333 -21.17 16.58 -5.10
N ALA A 334 -21.99 17.49 -4.60
CA ALA A 334 -21.59 18.60 -3.74
C ALA A 334 -21.42 18.18 -2.26
N THR A 335 -21.80 16.96 -1.90
CA THR A 335 -21.74 16.48 -0.52
C THR A 335 -20.27 16.25 -0.10
N PRO A 336 -19.82 16.79 1.05
CA PRO A 336 -18.48 16.55 1.57
C PRO A 336 -18.25 15.07 1.89
N ILE A 337 -17.08 14.55 1.52
CA ILE A 337 -16.68 13.16 1.83
C ILE A 337 -16.45 12.98 3.33
N VAL A 338 -15.78 13.97 3.96
CA VAL A 338 -15.54 13.94 5.41
C VAL A 338 -16.83 14.28 6.14
N ASP A 339 -17.12 13.54 7.19
CA ASP A 339 -18.33 13.53 8.01
C ASP A 339 -19.59 12.94 7.34
N THR A 340 -19.50 12.60 6.05
CA THR A 340 -20.59 11.83 5.37
C THR A 340 -20.17 10.36 5.23
N ALA A 341 -19.17 10.06 4.43
CA ALA A 341 -18.68 8.68 4.22
C ALA A 341 -17.50 8.34 5.13
N ILE A 342 -16.71 9.33 5.49
CA ILE A 342 -15.47 9.14 6.24
C ILE A 342 -15.49 10.02 7.49
N PRO A 343 -15.47 9.43 8.70
CA PRO A 343 -15.38 10.22 9.93
C PRO A 343 -14.14 11.12 9.94
N TYR A 344 -14.28 12.33 10.43
CA TYR A 344 -13.17 13.30 10.60
C TYR A 344 -11.97 12.67 11.31
N ASP A 345 -12.20 11.98 12.42
CA ASP A 345 -11.15 11.34 13.21
C ASP A 345 -10.38 10.27 12.42
N ALA A 346 -11.06 9.53 11.55
CA ALA A 346 -10.41 8.53 10.70
C ALA A 346 -9.39 9.14 9.73
N VAL A 347 -9.63 10.38 9.26
CA VAL A 347 -8.66 11.10 8.42
C VAL A 347 -7.38 11.41 9.19
N TRP A 348 -7.51 11.78 10.48
CA TRP A 348 -6.37 12.17 11.32
C TRP A 348 -5.67 11.02 12.02
N ASP A 349 -6.30 9.85 12.13
CA ASP A 349 -5.65 8.64 12.66
C ASP A 349 -4.64 8.00 11.71
N CYS A 350 -4.60 8.42 10.46
CA CYS A 350 -3.66 7.89 9.48
C CYS A 350 -2.23 8.36 9.76
N VAL A 351 -1.34 7.41 10.00
CA VAL A 351 0.11 7.63 10.16
C VAL A 351 0.88 7.58 8.83
N THR A 352 0.23 7.65 7.70
CA THR A 352 0.81 7.64 6.34
C THR A 352 1.87 6.56 6.09
N CYS A 353 1.82 5.45 6.83
CA CYS A 353 2.86 4.41 6.78
C CYS A 353 2.83 3.50 5.53
N GLY A 354 1.80 3.60 4.69
CA GLY A 354 1.66 2.82 3.47
C GLY A 354 1.38 1.31 3.64
N ALA A 355 1.09 0.83 4.86
CA ALA A 355 0.82 -0.60 5.10
C ALA A 355 -0.42 -1.09 4.33
N CYS A 356 -1.47 -0.28 4.22
CA CYS A 356 -2.67 -0.58 3.45
C CYS A 356 -2.40 -0.70 1.95
N VAL A 357 -1.55 0.19 1.39
CA VAL A 357 -1.13 0.16 -0.02
C VAL A 357 -0.28 -1.07 -0.32
N GLU A 358 0.65 -1.40 0.59
CA GLU A 358 1.50 -2.59 0.46
C GLU A 358 0.68 -3.89 0.54
N ALA A 359 -0.32 -3.95 1.41
CA ALA A 359 -1.15 -5.13 1.60
C ALA A 359 -2.21 -5.33 0.50
N CYS A 360 -2.54 -4.29 -0.30
CA CYS A 360 -3.61 -4.37 -1.28
C CYS A 360 -3.22 -5.23 -2.49
N PRO A 361 -3.98 -6.30 -2.82
CA PRO A 361 -3.69 -7.16 -3.96
C PRO A 361 -3.97 -6.47 -5.31
N VAL A 362 -4.92 -5.54 -5.36
CA VAL A 362 -5.33 -4.81 -6.57
C VAL A 362 -4.77 -3.39 -6.63
N LEU A 363 -3.76 -3.07 -5.79
CA LEU A 363 -2.97 -1.84 -5.86
C LEU A 363 -3.74 -0.53 -5.60
N ILE A 364 -4.72 -0.53 -4.71
CA ILE A 364 -5.46 0.67 -4.29
C ILE A 364 -4.54 1.63 -3.53
N GLU A 365 -4.63 2.91 -3.84
CA GLU A 365 -3.79 4.00 -3.34
C GLU A 365 -4.52 4.80 -2.25
N HIS A 366 -4.45 4.33 -1.00
CA HIS A 366 -5.20 4.93 0.12
C HIS A 366 -4.59 6.25 0.62
N VAL A 367 -3.25 6.34 0.71
CA VAL A 367 -2.56 7.45 1.41
C VAL A 367 -2.74 8.76 0.67
N ASP A 368 -2.67 8.76 -0.66
CA ASP A 368 -2.81 9.95 -1.50
C ASP A 368 -4.20 10.59 -1.29
N LYS A 369 -5.26 9.77 -1.17
CA LYS A 369 -6.63 10.23 -0.88
C LYS A 369 -6.75 10.84 0.52
N ILE A 370 -6.18 10.18 1.54
CA ILE A 370 -6.23 10.67 2.92
C ILE A 370 -5.51 12.02 3.04
N VAL A 371 -4.34 12.15 2.41
CA VAL A 371 -3.61 13.44 2.40
C VAL A 371 -4.36 14.48 1.57
N GLY A 372 -5.02 14.07 0.48
CA GLY A 372 -5.90 14.95 -0.30
C GLY A 372 -7.05 15.53 0.54
N LEU A 373 -7.71 14.71 1.37
CA LEU A 373 -8.73 15.18 2.32
C LEU A 373 -8.15 16.14 3.36
N ARG A 374 -6.97 15.83 3.93
CA ARG A 374 -6.28 16.72 4.87
C ARG A 374 -5.95 18.07 4.25
N ARG A 375 -5.51 18.12 2.99
CA ARG A 375 -5.23 19.36 2.26
C ARG A 375 -6.45 20.26 2.21
N ASN A 376 -7.62 19.73 1.88
CA ASN A 376 -8.85 20.51 1.90
C ASN A 376 -9.21 20.99 3.31
N LEU A 377 -9.15 20.10 4.30
CA LEU A 377 -9.45 20.46 5.69
C LEU A 377 -8.52 21.56 6.21
N VAL A 378 -7.24 21.54 5.87
CA VAL A 378 -6.24 22.51 6.36
C VAL A 378 -6.30 23.81 5.57
N LEU A 379 -6.22 23.75 4.23
CA LEU A 379 -6.05 24.92 3.38
C LEU A 379 -7.35 25.68 3.14
N GLU A 380 -8.49 24.97 3.05
CA GLU A 380 -9.79 25.57 2.72
C GLU A 380 -10.68 25.77 3.96
N LYS A 381 -10.67 24.80 4.85
CA LYS A 381 -11.60 24.77 5.98
C LYS A 381 -10.99 25.21 7.30
N SER A 382 -9.66 25.36 7.37
CA SER A 382 -8.92 25.61 8.63
C SER A 382 -9.35 24.67 9.76
N ARG A 383 -9.71 23.44 9.40
CA ARG A 383 -10.27 22.41 10.29
C ARG A 383 -9.27 21.27 10.49
N PHE A 384 -8.47 21.35 11.53
CA PHE A 384 -7.46 20.37 11.90
C PHE A 384 -7.30 20.28 13.41
N PRO A 385 -6.67 19.22 13.97
CA PRO A 385 -6.40 19.11 15.41
C PRO A 385 -5.60 20.31 15.91
N SER A 386 -6.03 20.91 17.02
CA SER A 386 -5.46 22.16 17.56
C SER A 386 -3.97 22.04 17.88
N GLU A 387 -3.49 20.86 18.24
CA GLU A 387 -2.10 20.53 18.54
C GLU A 387 -1.16 20.79 17.34
N LEU A 388 -1.68 20.71 16.12
CA LEU A 388 -0.90 20.96 14.90
C LEU A 388 -0.62 22.45 14.66
N THR A 389 -1.37 23.35 15.30
CA THR A 389 -1.21 24.81 15.15
C THR A 389 0.22 25.26 15.47
N ALA A 390 0.78 24.73 16.56
CA ALA A 390 2.15 25.05 16.96
C ALA A 390 3.17 24.52 15.94
N ALA A 391 2.99 23.30 15.47
CA ALA A 391 3.88 22.69 14.48
C ALA A 391 3.87 23.47 13.15
N PHE A 392 2.70 23.88 12.64
CA PHE A 392 2.59 24.69 11.43
C PHE A 392 3.28 26.04 11.57
N ARG A 393 2.96 26.80 12.64
CA ARG A 393 3.59 28.09 12.91
C ARG A 393 5.10 27.99 13.06
N ASN A 394 5.58 26.95 13.72
CA ASN A 394 7.02 26.72 13.91
C ASN A 394 7.73 26.34 12.61
N MET A 395 7.07 25.63 11.71
CA MET A 395 7.65 25.32 10.39
C MET A 395 7.64 26.52 9.45
N GLU A 396 6.63 27.37 9.55
CA GLU A 396 6.52 28.59 8.74
C GLU A 396 7.51 29.69 9.21
N GLY A 397 7.69 29.89 10.50
CA GLY A 397 8.59 30.91 11.08
C GLY A 397 10.04 30.41 11.15
N PRO A 398 10.45 29.71 12.23
CA PRO A 398 11.84 29.24 12.38
C PRO A 398 12.21 28.03 11.50
N ALA A 399 11.38 27.66 10.56
CA ALA A 399 11.59 26.61 9.58
C ALA A 399 11.88 25.20 10.17
N ASN A 400 11.31 24.90 11.34
CA ASN A 400 11.36 23.57 11.95
C ASN A 400 10.22 23.34 12.94
N PRO A 401 9.68 22.12 13.06
CA PRO A 401 8.51 21.87 13.91
C PRO A 401 8.76 22.01 15.42
N TRP A 402 10.02 22.05 15.87
CA TRP A 402 10.38 22.28 17.27
C TRP A 402 10.35 23.76 17.68
N GLY A 403 10.27 24.70 16.72
CA GLY A 403 10.28 26.14 16.99
C GLY A 403 11.63 26.67 17.47
N GLN A 404 12.70 25.91 17.29
CA GLN A 404 14.05 26.33 17.72
C GLN A 404 14.68 27.27 16.70
N PRO A 405 15.53 28.24 17.18
CA PRO A 405 16.20 29.15 16.26
C PRO A 405 17.20 28.44 15.37
N PRO A 406 17.39 28.89 14.12
CA PRO A 406 18.37 28.28 13.19
C PRO A 406 19.81 28.19 13.75
N THR A 407 20.21 29.15 14.62
CA THR A 407 21.51 29.16 15.26
C THR A 407 21.77 27.93 16.14
N ALA A 408 20.74 27.29 16.68
CA ALA A 408 20.89 26.11 17.52
C ALA A 408 21.09 24.82 16.71
N ARG A 409 20.99 24.86 15.36
CA ARG A 409 21.14 23.67 14.51
C ARG A 409 22.53 23.03 14.55
N THR A 410 23.55 23.77 14.94
CA THR A 410 24.93 23.28 15.04
C THR A 410 25.33 22.90 16.48
N ASP A 411 24.45 23.04 17.47
CA ASP A 411 24.80 22.76 18.88
C ASP A 411 25.21 21.31 19.12
N TRP A 412 24.74 20.37 18.33
CA TRP A 412 25.08 18.95 18.43
C TRP A 412 26.57 18.68 18.11
N THR A 413 27.25 19.56 17.36
CA THR A 413 28.67 19.41 17.01
C THR A 413 29.61 19.75 18.16
N LYS A 414 29.15 20.49 19.18
CA LYS A 414 29.96 20.93 20.31
C LYS A 414 30.48 19.72 21.08
N GLY A 415 31.82 19.70 21.28
CA GLY A 415 32.54 18.61 21.99
C GLY A 415 32.74 17.33 21.16
N LEU A 416 32.62 17.37 19.85
CA LEU A 416 33.18 16.35 18.97
C LEU A 416 34.72 16.50 18.89
N PRO A 417 35.46 15.40 18.76
CA PRO A 417 36.94 15.44 18.70
C PRO A 417 37.50 15.90 17.34
N PHE A 418 36.63 16.17 16.38
CA PHE A 418 36.94 16.61 15.02
C PHE A 418 36.00 17.77 14.62
N PRO A 419 36.43 18.63 13.68
CA PRO A 419 35.60 19.70 13.17
C PRO A 419 34.52 19.20 12.23
N VAL A 420 33.33 19.81 12.28
CA VAL A 420 32.25 19.58 11.32
C VAL A 420 32.00 20.89 10.57
N PRO A 421 32.60 21.08 9.37
CA PRO A 421 32.48 22.32 8.64
C PRO A 421 31.06 22.50 8.06
N THR A 422 30.64 23.76 7.91
CA THR A 422 29.44 24.11 7.16
C THR A 422 29.75 24.28 5.67
N LEU A 423 28.74 24.10 4.81
CA LEU A 423 28.88 24.34 3.38
C LEU A 423 29.27 25.79 3.08
N ALA A 424 28.80 26.74 3.90
CA ALA A 424 29.16 28.15 3.78
C ALA A 424 30.67 28.38 4.02
N GLU A 425 31.26 27.77 5.06
CA GLU A 425 32.69 27.84 5.35
C GLU A 425 33.51 27.21 4.23
N VAL A 426 33.15 25.98 3.80
CA VAL A 426 33.87 25.27 2.72
C VAL A 426 33.78 26.04 1.40
N ALA A 427 32.61 26.65 1.09
CA ALA A 427 32.42 27.48 -0.10
C ALA A 427 33.31 28.76 -0.05
N ALA A 428 33.35 29.43 1.12
CA ALA A 428 34.19 30.61 1.31
C ALA A 428 35.70 30.32 1.11
N GLU A 429 36.12 29.10 1.42
CA GLU A 429 37.46 28.62 1.21
C GLU A 429 37.74 28.10 -0.21
N GLY A 430 36.72 28.05 -1.08
CA GLY A 430 36.80 27.54 -2.45
C GLY A 430 36.99 26.02 -2.55
N ARG A 431 36.66 25.26 -1.50
CA ARG A 431 36.92 23.82 -1.35
C ARG A 431 35.70 22.93 -1.56
N LEU A 432 34.64 23.43 -2.14
CA LEU A 432 33.42 22.62 -2.38
C LEU A 432 33.73 21.35 -3.17
N ASP A 433 34.68 21.39 -4.12
CA ASP A 433 35.02 20.25 -4.98
C ASP A 433 35.76 19.12 -4.22
N GLU A 434 36.27 19.38 -3.01
CA GLU A 434 36.88 18.38 -2.16
C GLU A 434 35.85 17.49 -1.43
N LEU A 435 34.59 17.96 -1.31
CA LEU A 435 33.55 17.25 -0.56
C LEU A 435 33.05 16.01 -1.30
N GLU A 436 32.98 14.89 -0.60
CA GLU A 436 32.33 13.66 -1.04
C GLU A 436 30.81 13.66 -0.69
N VAL A 437 30.47 14.21 0.46
CA VAL A 437 29.13 14.09 1.06
C VAL A 437 28.64 15.42 1.63
N ILE A 438 27.37 15.69 1.44
CA ILE A 438 26.62 16.66 2.24
C ILE A 438 25.82 15.87 3.28
N TYR A 439 26.12 16.10 4.57
CA TYR A 439 25.33 15.48 5.64
C TYR A 439 24.12 16.36 5.97
N TRP A 440 22.93 15.92 5.53
CA TRP A 440 21.65 16.50 5.91
C TRP A 440 21.26 15.99 7.28
N VAL A 441 21.41 16.81 8.30
CA VAL A 441 21.22 16.44 9.72
C VAL A 441 19.75 16.18 10.03
N GLY A 442 18.87 17.02 9.54
CA GLY A 442 17.43 16.99 9.83
C GLY A 442 17.09 17.61 11.19
N CYS A 443 15.83 18.06 11.30
CA CYS A 443 15.39 18.82 12.49
C CYS A 443 15.44 17.99 13.77
N ALA A 444 15.03 16.71 13.74
CA ALA A 444 15.03 15.86 14.93
C ALA A 444 16.45 15.67 15.49
N ALA A 445 17.40 15.34 14.61
CA ALA A 445 18.80 15.15 15.03
C ALA A 445 19.51 16.45 15.46
N ALA A 446 19.05 17.60 14.96
CA ALA A 446 19.57 18.90 15.38
C ALA A 446 19.03 19.36 16.74
N PHE A 447 17.75 19.13 17.05
CA PHE A 447 17.06 19.78 18.16
C PHE A 447 16.64 18.84 19.29
N ASP A 448 16.34 17.57 19.02
CA ASP A 448 16.01 16.60 20.06
C ASP A 448 17.28 16.03 20.72
N GLU A 449 17.34 16.13 22.04
CA GLU A 449 18.53 15.75 22.82
C GLU A 449 18.95 14.29 22.59
N ARG A 450 17.97 13.38 22.50
CA ARG A 450 18.25 11.95 22.23
C ARG A 450 18.80 11.75 20.82
N ASN A 451 18.21 12.41 19.84
CA ASN A 451 18.59 12.27 18.44
C ASN A 451 19.88 13.03 18.08
N ARG A 452 20.32 14.00 18.89
CA ARG A 452 21.67 14.60 18.77
C ARG A 452 22.77 13.54 18.90
N LYS A 453 22.56 12.48 19.70
CA LYS A 453 23.50 11.36 19.79
C LYS A 453 23.60 10.60 18.47
N VAL A 454 22.51 10.47 17.75
CA VAL A 454 22.48 9.87 16.40
C VAL A 454 23.28 10.72 15.41
N ALA A 455 23.07 12.05 15.41
CA ALA A 455 23.84 12.96 14.54
C ALA A 455 25.34 12.83 14.78
N ARG A 456 25.75 12.79 16.05
CA ARG A 456 27.15 12.60 16.46
C ARG A 456 27.72 11.25 16.00
N ALA A 457 26.95 10.17 16.19
CA ALA A 457 27.37 8.83 15.77
C ALA A 457 27.57 8.74 14.25
N VAL A 458 26.65 9.30 13.46
CA VAL A 458 26.81 9.36 12.00
C VAL A 458 28.07 10.15 11.62
N ALA A 459 28.26 11.35 12.21
CA ALA A 459 29.45 12.15 11.94
C ALA A 459 30.74 11.41 12.35
N THR A 460 30.74 10.69 13.48
CA THR A 460 31.88 9.87 13.93
C THR A 460 32.19 8.75 12.93
N CYS A 461 31.18 8.09 12.40
CA CYS A 461 31.37 7.06 11.36
C CYS A 461 31.93 7.65 10.06
N LEU A 462 31.42 8.84 9.65
CA LEU A 462 31.95 9.54 8.47
C LEU A 462 33.42 9.95 8.63
N ASP A 463 33.78 10.52 9.78
CA ASP A 463 35.17 10.93 10.10
C ASP A 463 36.10 9.71 10.17
N ALA A 464 35.72 8.65 10.88
CA ALA A 464 36.49 7.41 10.98
C ALA A 464 36.74 6.75 9.62
N ALA A 465 35.78 6.86 8.69
CA ALA A 465 35.92 6.39 7.31
C ALA A 465 36.75 7.33 6.41
N GLY A 466 37.20 8.47 6.92
CA GLY A 466 37.91 9.49 6.14
C GLY A 466 37.05 10.15 5.06
N VAL A 467 35.73 10.19 5.25
CA VAL A 467 34.80 10.85 4.33
C VAL A 467 34.86 12.37 4.53
N ARG A 468 35.16 13.10 3.45
CA ARG A 468 35.11 14.57 3.48
C ARG A 468 33.65 15.02 3.35
N PHE A 469 33.08 15.49 4.44
CA PHE A 469 31.70 15.92 4.51
C PHE A 469 31.53 17.32 5.10
N ALA A 470 30.42 17.96 4.78
CA ALA A 470 30.00 19.21 5.40
C ALA A 470 28.47 19.20 5.65
N ILE A 471 28.02 20.09 6.54
CA ILE A 471 26.59 20.28 6.85
C ILE A 471 26.11 21.64 6.35
N LEU A 472 24.79 21.83 6.18
CA LEU A 472 24.21 23.15 5.89
C LEU A 472 24.27 24.09 7.10
N GLY A 473 24.30 23.56 8.30
CA GLY A 473 24.30 24.35 9.54
C GLY A 473 23.02 25.16 9.67
N GLN A 474 23.14 26.48 9.89
CA GLN A 474 22.00 27.37 10.07
C GLN A 474 21.13 27.55 8.82
N GLU A 475 21.65 27.26 7.63
CA GLU A 475 20.93 27.35 6.36
C GLU A 475 20.04 26.11 6.08
N GLU A 476 20.15 25.05 6.88
CA GLU A 476 19.27 23.89 6.77
C GLU A 476 17.89 24.20 7.34
N SER A 477 16.86 24.00 6.55
CA SER A 477 15.46 24.06 7.00
C SER A 477 14.84 22.67 7.09
N CYS A 478 13.67 22.54 7.72
CA CYS A 478 12.89 21.31 7.64
C CYS A 478 12.61 20.97 6.17
N THR A 479 12.66 19.68 5.80
CA THR A 479 12.28 19.26 4.45
C THR A 479 10.82 19.52 4.10
N GLY A 480 9.99 19.85 5.09
CA GLY A 480 8.56 20.07 4.92
C GLY A 480 7.72 18.78 4.94
N ASP A 481 8.34 17.59 5.07
CA ASP A 481 7.60 16.32 5.11
C ASP A 481 6.43 16.34 6.10
N PRO A 482 6.59 16.77 7.38
CA PRO A 482 5.46 16.81 8.30
C PRO A 482 4.32 17.70 7.82
N ALA A 483 4.61 18.90 7.31
CA ALA A 483 3.60 19.82 6.79
C ALA A 483 2.80 19.18 5.65
N ARG A 484 3.49 18.56 4.68
CA ARG A 484 2.86 17.90 3.54
C ARG A 484 1.96 16.76 3.97
N ARG A 485 2.40 15.90 4.90
CA ARG A 485 1.61 14.75 5.40
C ARG A 485 0.43 15.18 6.25
N MET A 486 0.52 16.35 6.91
CA MET A 486 -0.58 16.99 7.63
C MET A 486 -1.54 17.78 6.73
N GLY A 487 -1.26 17.88 5.43
CA GLY A 487 -2.10 18.59 4.46
C GLY A 487 -1.78 20.08 4.28
N ASN A 488 -0.78 20.62 4.96
CA ASN A 488 -0.34 22.00 4.77
C ASN A 488 0.68 22.08 3.62
N GLU A 489 0.15 22.04 2.39
CA GLU A 489 0.97 22.06 1.18
C GLU A 489 1.67 23.41 1.00
N TYR A 490 1.06 24.51 1.48
CA TYR A 490 1.66 25.84 1.41
C TYR A 490 3.00 25.89 2.18
N VAL A 491 2.99 25.50 3.43
CA VAL A 491 4.23 25.46 4.25
C VAL A 491 5.23 24.46 3.67
N TYR A 492 4.75 23.34 3.14
CA TYR A 492 5.63 22.39 2.48
C TYR A 492 6.34 23.00 1.26
N GLN A 493 5.62 23.66 0.35
CA GLN A 493 6.20 24.25 -0.86
C GLN A 493 7.17 25.38 -0.52
N LEU A 494 6.83 26.21 0.47
CA LEU A 494 7.72 27.26 0.98
C LEU A 494 9.08 26.68 1.40
N LEU A 495 9.05 25.64 2.23
CA LEU A 495 10.28 24.99 2.73
C LEU A 495 11.02 24.23 1.63
N ALA A 496 10.31 23.53 0.78
CA ALA A 496 10.92 22.75 -0.31
C ALA A 496 11.63 23.64 -1.32
N THR A 497 11.01 24.75 -1.74
CA THR A 497 11.60 25.71 -2.68
C THR A 497 12.84 26.37 -2.07
N GLY A 498 12.77 26.85 -0.83
CA GLY A 498 13.92 27.46 -0.15
C GLY A 498 15.09 26.47 0.00
N ASN A 499 14.81 25.22 0.36
CA ASN A 499 15.84 24.19 0.46
C ASN A 499 16.46 23.83 -0.90
N VAL A 500 15.64 23.77 -1.97
CA VAL A 500 16.14 23.52 -3.35
C VAL A 500 17.07 24.64 -3.79
N GLU A 501 16.73 25.90 -3.52
CA GLU A 501 17.56 27.05 -3.83
C GLU A 501 18.91 27.01 -3.07
N THR A 502 18.85 26.70 -1.77
CA THR A 502 20.04 26.57 -0.93
C THR A 502 20.95 25.45 -1.41
N LEU A 503 20.39 24.27 -1.67
CA LEU A 503 21.16 23.11 -2.19
C LEU A 503 21.77 23.38 -3.56
N ARG A 504 21.07 24.09 -4.46
CA ARG A 504 21.62 24.52 -5.77
C ARG A 504 22.79 25.47 -5.62
N ARG A 505 22.71 26.42 -4.69
CA ARG A 505 23.81 27.37 -4.41
C ARG A 505 25.13 26.63 -4.10
N TYR A 506 25.04 25.52 -3.39
CA TYR A 506 26.21 24.69 -3.03
C TYR A 506 26.46 23.54 -4.00
N ARG A 507 25.87 23.55 -5.21
CA ARG A 507 26.05 22.51 -6.24
C ARG A 507 25.83 21.10 -5.68
N ALA A 508 24.79 20.92 -4.85
CA ALA A 508 24.50 19.65 -4.17
C ALA A 508 24.17 18.49 -5.12
N SER A 509 23.75 18.76 -6.36
CA SER A 509 23.51 17.74 -7.40
C SER A 509 24.78 16.97 -7.81
N GLU A 510 25.97 17.52 -7.55
CA GLU A 510 27.26 16.91 -7.88
C GLU A 510 27.76 15.97 -6.77
N ARG A 511 27.07 15.88 -5.64
CA ARG A 511 27.46 15.13 -4.44
C ARG A 511 26.34 14.26 -3.92
N THR A 512 26.71 13.31 -3.06
CA THR A 512 25.70 12.50 -2.35
C THR A 512 25.24 13.25 -1.09
N ILE A 513 23.92 13.40 -0.92
CA ILE A 513 23.34 13.84 0.34
C ILE A 513 23.08 12.61 1.20
N VAL A 514 23.61 12.55 2.40
CA VAL A 514 23.38 11.48 3.38
C VAL A 514 22.51 12.01 4.50
N THR A 515 21.49 11.25 4.90
CA THR A 515 20.62 11.61 6.04
C THR A 515 20.22 10.39 6.86
N ALA A 516 20.09 10.57 8.18
CA ALA A 516 19.62 9.52 9.09
C ALA A 516 18.08 9.44 9.20
N CYS A 517 17.36 10.37 8.59
CA CYS A 517 15.92 10.43 8.66
C CYS A 517 15.26 9.91 7.37
N PRO A 518 14.52 8.76 7.40
CA PRO A 518 13.82 8.25 6.23
C PRO A 518 12.78 9.20 5.64
N HIS A 519 12.20 10.08 6.45
CA HIS A 519 11.29 11.12 6.00
C HIS A 519 12.01 12.18 5.18
N CYS A 520 13.15 12.69 5.69
CA CYS A 520 14.00 13.61 4.93
C CYS A 520 14.52 12.94 3.66
N PHE A 521 15.01 11.70 3.75
CA PHE A 521 15.45 10.90 2.60
C PHE A 521 14.36 10.83 1.52
N ASN A 522 13.14 10.42 1.89
CA ASN A 522 12.04 10.29 0.94
C ASN A 522 11.69 11.63 0.27
N THR A 523 11.66 12.72 1.03
CA THR A 523 11.28 14.03 0.52
C THR A 523 12.35 14.60 -0.41
N LEU A 524 13.61 14.55 -0.01
CA LEU A 524 14.74 15.01 -0.83
C LEU A 524 14.89 14.21 -2.12
N ALA A 525 14.80 12.86 -2.03
CA ALA A 525 15.01 11.97 -3.17
C ALA A 525 13.81 11.91 -4.12
N ASN A 526 12.59 11.86 -3.59
CA ASN A 526 11.41 11.51 -4.36
C ASN A 526 10.46 12.70 -4.62
N GLU A 527 10.50 13.76 -3.80
CA GLU A 527 9.51 14.82 -3.88
C GLU A 527 10.09 16.18 -4.33
N TYR A 528 11.34 16.49 -4.01
CA TYR A 528 11.96 17.75 -4.41
C TYR A 528 12.12 17.92 -5.93
N GLY A 529 12.13 16.80 -6.68
CA GLY A 529 12.10 16.82 -8.13
C GLY A 529 10.90 17.57 -8.71
N GLN A 530 9.76 17.63 -7.99
CA GLN A 530 8.57 18.39 -8.36
C GLN A 530 8.82 19.92 -8.35
N PHE A 531 9.86 20.36 -7.63
CA PHE A 531 10.28 21.77 -7.50
C PHE A 531 11.65 22.00 -8.16
N GLY A 532 12.06 21.10 -9.05
CA GLY A 532 13.31 21.17 -9.79
C GLY A 532 14.55 20.77 -8.99
N GLY A 533 14.42 20.23 -7.79
CA GLY A 533 15.52 19.72 -6.97
C GLY A 533 15.80 18.23 -7.23
N HIS A 534 16.73 17.91 -8.12
CA HIS A 534 17.13 16.54 -8.42
C HIS A 534 18.48 16.25 -7.74
N PHE A 535 18.43 15.48 -6.64
CA PHE A 535 19.59 15.19 -5.82
C PHE A 535 19.80 13.67 -5.69
N ARG A 536 21.09 13.27 -5.60
CA ARG A 536 21.43 11.93 -5.19
C ARG A 536 21.40 11.87 -3.66
N VAL A 537 20.44 11.16 -3.10
CA VAL A 537 20.24 11.04 -1.66
C VAL A 537 20.41 9.59 -1.25
N GLU A 538 21.13 9.36 -0.16
CA GLU A 538 21.27 8.03 0.45
C GLU A 538 20.87 8.09 1.93
N HIS A 539 20.17 7.08 2.40
CA HIS A 539 19.94 6.91 3.83
C HIS A 539 21.23 6.44 4.51
N HIS A 540 21.51 6.95 5.72
CA HIS A 540 22.76 6.62 6.40
C HIS A 540 23.02 5.11 6.50
N SER A 541 22.00 4.27 6.69
CA SER A 541 22.18 2.81 6.74
C SER A 541 22.73 2.20 5.44
N VAL A 542 22.39 2.79 4.28
CA VAL A 542 22.90 2.36 2.98
C VAL A 542 24.35 2.81 2.83
N PHE A 543 24.60 4.06 3.19
CA PHE A 543 25.92 4.65 3.10
C PHE A 543 26.93 3.95 4.02
N LEU A 544 26.54 3.72 5.29
CA LEU A 544 27.37 3.03 6.28
C LEU A 544 27.63 1.56 5.89
N ALA A 545 26.63 0.85 5.39
CA ALA A 545 26.81 -0.52 4.89
C ALA A 545 27.86 -0.56 3.77
N ARG A 546 27.83 0.41 2.85
CA ARG A 546 28.81 0.53 1.78
C ARG A 546 30.21 0.84 2.31
N LEU A 547 30.37 1.75 3.28
CA LEU A 547 31.69 2.04 3.89
C LEU A 547 32.31 0.82 4.58
N VAL A 548 31.46 -0.02 5.20
CA VAL A 548 31.90 -1.30 5.79
C VAL A 548 32.35 -2.27 4.69
N GLU A 549 31.54 -2.43 3.63
CA GLU A 549 31.86 -3.31 2.50
C GLU A 549 33.18 -2.88 1.78
N GLU A 550 33.41 -1.57 1.65
CA GLU A 550 34.61 -1.00 1.07
C GLU A 550 35.85 -1.06 2.00
N GLY A 551 35.66 -1.54 3.24
CA GLY A 551 36.78 -1.61 4.24
C GLY A 551 37.20 -0.23 4.76
N ARG A 552 36.41 0.81 4.57
CA ARG A 552 36.68 2.18 5.08
C ARG A 552 36.36 2.34 6.56
N LEU A 553 35.58 1.41 7.14
CA LEU A 553 35.30 1.34 8.57
C LEU A 553 35.86 0.05 9.15
N SER A 554 36.82 0.17 10.09
CA SER A 554 37.38 -0.96 10.83
C SER A 554 36.60 -1.18 12.12
N ILE A 555 36.11 -2.41 12.30
CA ILE A 555 35.28 -2.80 13.45
C ILE A 555 36.14 -3.62 14.40
N ALA A 556 36.24 -3.18 15.66
CA ALA A 556 37.01 -3.87 16.70
C ALA A 556 36.30 -5.21 17.08
N SER A 557 37.07 -6.28 17.18
CA SER A 557 36.54 -7.62 17.49
C SER A 557 35.85 -7.72 18.87
N ASP A 558 36.23 -6.82 19.79
CA ASP A 558 35.76 -6.71 21.19
C ASP A 558 34.98 -5.39 21.45
N GLY A 559 34.66 -4.66 20.38
CA GLY A 559 34.07 -3.30 20.45
C GLY A 559 32.73 -3.20 21.14
N LEU A 560 31.96 -4.29 21.26
CA LEU A 560 30.65 -4.31 21.91
C LEU A 560 30.54 -5.46 22.90
N PRO A 561 29.86 -5.25 24.05
CA PRO A 561 29.40 -6.34 24.89
C PRO A 561 28.40 -7.23 24.15
N ALA A 562 28.32 -8.51 24.52
CA ALA A 562 27.31 -9.44 23.99
C ALA A 562 25.91 -8.88 24.22
N ARG A 563 25.10 -8.84 23.17
CA ARG A 563 23.73 -8.34 23.21
C ARG A 563 22.83 -8.95 22.14
N THR A 564 21.57 -9.03 22.46
CA THR A 564 20.52 -9.41 21.52
C THR A 564 19.82 -8.16 21.01
N VAL A 565 19.82 -7.97 19.69
CA VAL A 565 19.28 -6.78 19.04
C VAL A 565 18.09 -7.17 18.17
N THR A 566 16.98 -6.45 18.31
CA THR A 566 15.90 -6.51 17.32
C THR A 566 15.83 -5.23 16.50
N TYR A 567 15.48 -5.32 15.22
CA TYR A 567 15.44 -4.15 14.34
C TYR A 567 14.01 -3.70 14.04
N HIS A 568 13.73 -2.42 14.32
CA HIS A 568 12.49 -1.79 13.87
C HIS A 568 12.67 -1.22 12.47
N ASP A 569 12.01 -1.80 11.48
CA ASP A 569 12.00 -1.31 10.10
C ASP A 569 11.19 -0.01 9.96
N PRO A 570 11.80 1.15 9.66
CA PRO A 570 11.06 2.38 9.40
C PRO A 570 10.24 2.26 8.11
N CYS A 571 8.95 2.60 8.19
CA CYS A 571 8.04 2.42 7.05
C CYS A 571 8.43 3.23 5.80
N TYR A 572 8.99 4.43 5.97
CA TYR A 572 9.47 5.27 4.88
C TYR A 572 10.78 4.73 4.25
N LEU A 573 11.51 3.89 4.97
CA LEU A 573 12.68 3.21 4.43
C LEU A 573 12.27 1.94 3.67
N THR A 574 11.56 1.04 4.34
CA THR A 574 11.24 -0.30 3.79
C THR A 574 10.10 -0.28 2.77
N ARG A 575 8.91 0.24 3.13
CA ARG A 575 7.73 0.18 2.24
C ARG A 575 7.80 1.16 1.10
N TYR A 576 8.24 2.38 1.37
CA TYR A 576 8.28 3.43 0.37
C TYR A 576 9.52 3.34 -0.53
N ASN A 577 10.67 3.01 0.04
CA ASN A 577 11.95 3.04 -0.67
C ASN A 577 12.63 1.68 -0.86
N GLY A 578 12.06 0.59 -0.33
CA GLY A 578 12.52 -0.78 -0.59
C GLY A 578 13.86 -1.14 0.07
N ILE A 579 14.32 -0.34 1.02
CA ILE A 579 15.59 -0.54 1.72
C ILE A 579 15.33 -1.41 2.96
N GLU A 580 15.75 -2.67 2.91
CA GLU A 580 15.49 -3.69 3.95
C GLU A 580 16.76 -4.40 4.40
N SER A 581 17.68 -4.69 3.47
CA SER A 581 18.86 -5.49 3.72
C SER A 581 20.04 -4.70 4.31
N GLN A 582 20.21 -3.45 3.91
CA GLN A 582 21.36 -2.63 4.29
C GLN A 582 21.43 -2.34 5.80
N PRO A 583 20.32 -1.96 6.49
CA PRO A 583 20.35 -1.82 7.94
C PRO A 583 20.76 -3.11 8.66
N ARG A 584 20.29 -4.25 8.15
CA ARG A 584 20.64 -5.58 8.68
C ARG A 584 22.08 -5.96 8.38
N ALA A 585 22.64 -5.55 7.24
CA ALA A 585 24.04 -5.74 6.92
C ALA A 585 24.94 -5.04 7.94
N VAL A 586 24.63 -3.77 8.28
CA VAL A 586 25.35 -3.04 9.33
C VAL A 586 25.28 -3.76 10.68
N LEU A 587 24.11 -4.25 11.09
CA LEU A 587 23.95 -4.94 12.37
C LEU A 587 24.68 -6.29 12.44
N ARG A 588 24.72 -7.04 11.32
CA ARG A 588 25.34 -8.37 11.25
C ARG A 588 26.87 -8.36 11.29
N VAL A 589 27.50 -7.26 10.92
CA VAL A 589 28.97 -7.14 11.01
C VAL A 589 29.46 -6.75 12.39
N LEU A 590 28.55 -6.35 13.29
CA LEU A 590 28.92 -5.97 14.65
C LEU A 590 29.27 -7.22 15.46
N PRO A 591 30.44 -7.25 16.13
CA PRO A 591 30.84 -8.38 16.98
C PRO A 591 29.90 -8.49 18.19
N ASN A 592 29.69 -9.72 18.65
CA ASN A 592 28.88 -10.02 19.83
C ASN A 592 27.42 -9.52 19.77
N VAL A 593 26.88 -9.27 18.57
CA VAL A 593 25.49 -8.88 18.32
C VAL A 593 24.74 -10.05 17.72
N GLU A 594 23.69 -10.51 18.39
CA GLU A 594 22.71 -11.45 17.86
C GLU A 594 21.47 -10.67 17.36
N LEU A 595 21.18 -10.76 16.06
CA LEU A 595 20.02 -10.11 15.47
C LEU A 595 18.81 -11.06 15.48
N VAL A 596 17.76 -10.70 16.23
CA VAL A 596 16.47 -11.40 16.28
C VAL A 596 15.37 -10.54 15.62
N GLU A 597 14.54 -11.14 14.78
CA GLU A 597 13.51 -10.42 14.06
C GLU A 597 12.19 -10.40 14.83
N MET A 598 11.49 -9.28 14.81
CA MET A 598 10.10 -9.24 15.25
C MET A 598 9.23 -10.03 14.28
N GLU A 599 8.10 -10.58 14.72
CA GLU A 599 7.15 -11.29 13.85
C GLU A 599 6.76 -10.44 12.63
N ARG A 600 6.48 -9.15 12.86
CA ARG A 600 6.18 -8.18 11.80
C ARG A 600 7.40 -7.33 11.50
N HIS A 601 8.18 -7.73 10.51
CA HIS A 601 9.41 -7.06 10.06
C HIS A 601 9.43 -6.79 8.55
N GLY A 602 10.46 -6.14 8.05
CA GLY A 602 10.59 -5.76 6.64
C GLY A 602 9.37 -4.96 6.15
N ARG A 603 8.85 -5.28 4.97
CA ARG A 603 7.64 -4.61 4.42
C ARG A 603 6.38 -4.86 5.24
N ALA A 604 6.33 -5.95 6.01
CA ALA A 604 5.21 -6.27 6.89
C ALA A 604 5.28 -5.54 8.24
N THR A 605 6.33 -4.76 8.51
CA THR A 605 6.57 -4.08 9.79
C THR A 605 5.33 -3.36 10.32
N PHE A 606 5.14 -3.38 11.63
CA PHE A 606 4.15 -2.50 12.29
C PHE A 606 4.75 -1.10 12.46
N CYS A 607 3.94 -0.06 12.26
CA CYS A 607 4.41 1.34 12.35
C CYS A 607 4.72 1.73 13.80
N CYS A 608 5.69 2.65 13.98
CA CYS A 608 5.97 3.26 15.28
C CYS A 608 4.90 4.27 15.74
N GLY A 609 4.07 4.79 14.82
CA GLY A 609 3.01 5.74 15.14
C GLY A 609 3.32 7.21 14.86
N ALA A 610 4.56 7.60 14.55
CA ALA A 610 4.95 9.01 14.40
C ALA A 610 4.46 9.71 13.12
N GLY A 611 4.30 8.94 12.03
CA GLY A 611 4.02 9.52 10.71
C GLY A 611 2.68 10.24 10.62
N GLY A 612 2.46 10.95 9.48
CA GLY A 612 1.21 11.67 9.23
C GLY A 612 0.93 12.82 10.21
N GLY A 613 1.94 13.32 10.90
CA GLY A 613 1.81 14.35 11.92
C GLY A 613 1.39 13.84 13.30
N ARG A 614 1.19 12.53 13.46
CA ARG A 614 0.73 11.97 14.75
C ARG A 614 1.72 12.17 15.90
N MET A 615 3.01 12.33 15.61
CA MET A 615 4.01 12.69 16.61
C MET A 615 3.68 14.00 17.35
N TRP A 616 2.91 14.88 16.73
CA TRP A 616 2.52 16.19 17.25
C TRP A 616 1.12 16.23 17.85
N MET A 617 0.44 15.07 17.88
CA MET A 617 -0.94 14.95 18.38
C MET A 617 -1.02 13.93 19.50
N GLU A 618 -1.94 14.15 20.44
CA GLU A 618 -2.24 13.19 21.48
C GLU A 618 -3.04 12.00 20.93
N GLU A 619 -2.71 10.78 21.37
CA GLU A 619 -3.46 9.56 21.08
C GLU A 619 -4.42 9.24 22.24
N THR A 620 -5.64 9.77 22.16
CA THR A 620 -6.67 9.62 23.22
C THR A 620 -7.62 8.44 22.97
N ARG A 621 -7.57 7.81 21.78
CA ARG A 621 -8.47 6.70 21.39
C ARG A 621 -7.71 5.40 21.22
N GLY A 622 -8.28 4.32 21.76
CA GLY A 622 -7.69 2.99 21.69
C GLY A 622 -6.31 2.90 22.37
N THR A 623 -5.54 1.90 21.98
CA THR A 623 -4.14 1.75 22.43
C THR A 623 -3.23 2.64 21.59
N ARG A 624 -2.21 3.25 22.20
CA ARG A 624 -1.18 3.99 21.46
C ARG A 624 -0.44 3.06 20.47
N ILE A 625 -0.21 3.54 19.25
CA ILE A 625 0.44 2.72 18.20
C ILE A 625 1.87 2.34 18.60
N ASN A 626 2.61 3.27 19.25
CA ASN A 626 3.95 2.98 19.73
C ASN A 626 3.96 1.92 20.85
N ALA A 627 2.95 1.90 21.73
CA ALA A 627 2.84 0.90 22.79
C ALA A 627 2.68 -0.51 22.19
N GLU A 628 1.83 -0.68 21.16
CA GLU A 628 1.69 -1.96 20.47
C GLU A 628 2.99 -2.39 19.75
N ARG A 629 3.72 -1.44 19.11
CA ARG A 629 5.00 -1.77 18.48
C ARG A 629 6.08 -2.13 19.51
N THR A 630 6.10 -1.43 20.64
CA THR A 630 7.00 -1.75 21.76
C THR A 630 6.71 -3.14 22.31
N ARG A 631 5.44 -3.51 22.49
CA ARG A 631 5.06 -4.87 22.92
C ARG A 631 5.67 -5.93 21.97
N GLN A 632 5.53 -5.75 20.65
CA GLN A 632 6.12 -6.65 19.66
C GLN A 632 7.67 -6.71 19.72
N ALA A 633 8.31 -5.60 20.07
CA ALA A 633 9.76 -5.59 20.26
C ALA A 633 10.16 -6.35 21.54
N LEU A 634 9.46 -6.14 22.64
CA LEU A 634 9.72 -6.83 23.92
C LEU A 634 9.49 -8.35 23.82
N GLU A 635 8.55 -8.81 23.00
CA GLU A 635 8.28 -10.24 22.76
C GLU A 635 9.46 -10.98 22.10
N THR A 636 10.40 -10.27 21.48
CA THR A 636 11.62 -10.89 20.93
C THR A 636 12.63 -11.30 22.00
N GLY A 637 12.50 -10.80 23.22
CA GLY A 637 13.50 -10.98 24.28
C GLY A 637 14.79 -10.19 24.07
N ALA A 638 14.84 -9.27 23.08
CA ALA A 638 16.02 -8.46 22.82
C ALA A 638 16.21 -7.40 23.91
N ASP A 639 17.49 -7.12 24.26
CA ASP A 639 17.88 -6.06 25.18
C ASP A 639 18.00 -4.68 24.50
N THR A 640 18.09 -4.69 23.17
CA THR A 640 18.25 -3.48 22.36
C THR A 640 17.32 -3.49 21.15
N VAL A 641 16.56 -2.39 20.97
CA VAL A 641 15.79 -2.13 19.77
C VAL A 641 16.58 -1.19 18.86
N ALA A 642 17.16 -1.74 17.80
CA ALA A 642 17.85 -0.94 16.80
C ALA A 642 16.83 -0.22 15.90
N VAL A 643 17.12 1.04 15.58
CA VAL A 643 16.30 1.88 14.69
C VAL A 643 17.18 2.58 13.65
N GLY A 644 16.57 3.04 12.57
CA GLY A 644 17.22 3.88 11.55
C GLY A 644 16.31 5.06 11.20
N CYS A 645 15.71 5.69 12.20
CA CYS A 645 14.79 6.82 12.02
C CYS A 645 14.63 7.60 13.32
N PRO A 646 14.89 8.92 13.34
CA PRO A 646 14.78 9.72 14.55
C PRO A 646 13.36 9.80 15.10
N PHE A 647 12.33 9.77 14.26
CA PHE A 647 10.94 9.73 14.73
C PHE A 647 10.60 8.38 15.36
N CYS A 648 11.04 7.27 14.75
CA CYS A 648 10.89 5.95 15.36
C CYS A 648 11.63 5.84 16.70
N MET A 649 12.80 6.49 16.81
CA MET A 649 13.58 6.57 18.06
C MET A 649 12.75 7.19 19.19
N VAL A 650 12.12 8.35 18.95
CA VAL A 650 11.27 9.02 19.95
C VAL A 650 10.14 8.11 20.37
N MET A 651 9.40 7.57 19.41
CA MET A 651 8.21 6.76 19.70
C MET A 651 8.52 5.46 20.44
N LEU A 652 9.61 4.77 20.06
CA LEU A 652 9.99 3.54 20.72
C LEU A 652 10.58 3.78 22.10
N ARG A 653 11.38 4.83 22.26
CA ARG A 653 11.88 5.21 23.58
C ARG A 653 10.74 5.52 24.57
N ASP A 654 9.75 6.29 24.13
CA ASP A 654 8.59 6.60 24.94
C ASP A 654 7.79 5.34 25.27
N GLY A 655 7.57 4.46 24.28
CA GLY A 655 6.89 3.19 24.49
C GLY A 655 7.62 2.27 25.45
N LEU A 656 8.96 2.19 25.38
CA LEU A 656 9.79 1.40 26.30
C LEU A 656 9.73 1.99 27.72
N SER A 657 9.79 3.31 27.88
CA SER A 657 9.65 4.00 29.16
C SER A 657 8.29 3.72 29.81
N ASP A 658 7.20 3.82 29.03
CA ASP A 658 5.84 3.54 29.48
C ASP A 658 5.68 2.06 29.89
N ALA A 659 6.27 1.13 29.13
CA ALA A 659 6.24 -0.29 29.43
C ALA A 659 6.99 -0.61 30.73
N GLY A 660 8.18 -0.04 30.93
CA GLY A 660 8.95 -0.17 32.15
C GLY A 660 8.22 0.39 33.39
N ALA A 661 7.59 1.56 33.24
CA ALA A 661 6.80 2.16 34.31
C ALA A 661 5.60 1.31 34.74
N ARG A 662 4.94 0.63 33.78
CA ARG A 662 3.83 -0.31 34.08
C ARG A 662 4.32 -1.53 34.85
N VAL A 663 5.44 -2.15 34.40
CA VAL A 663 6.02 -3.30 35.09
C VAL A 663 6.38 -2.95 36.53
N ALA A 664 6.98 -1.76 36.74
CA ALA A 664 7.32 -1.28 38.08
C ALA A 664 6.05 -1.01 38.94
N ALA A 665 4.99 -0.46 38.35
CA ALA A 665 3.71 -0.23 39.04
C ALA A 665 3.03 -1.55 39.50
N ASP A 666 3.22 -2.61 38.70
CA ASP A 666 2.72 -3.98 39.02
C ASP A 666 3.66 -4.75 39.97
N GLY A 667 4.70 -4.08 40.49
CA GLY A 667 5.65 -4.68 41.46
C GLY A 667 6.74 -5.58 40.85
N GLY A 668 6.88 -5.54 39.50
CA GLY A 668 7.93 -6.25 38.79
C GLY A 668 9.21 -5.40 38.61
N GLU A 669 10.33 -6.08 38.35
CA GLU A 669 11.55 -5.38 37.93
C GLU A 669 11.55 -5.15 36.39
N PRO A 670 11.63 -3.89 35.91
CA PRO A 670 11.68 -3.62 34.48
C PRO A 670 12.95 -4.20 33.87
N VAL A 671 12.81 -4.97 32.79
CA VAL A 671 13.98 -5.37 31.98
C VAL A 671 14.49 -4.11 31.26
N PRO A 672 15.78 -3.75 31.40
CA PRO A 672 16.35 -2.53 30.83
C PRO A 672 16.55 -2.69 29.31
N VAL A 673 15.48 -2.58 28.53
CA VAL A 673 15.57 -2.57 27.06
C VAL A 673 15.79 -1.13 26.57
N THR A 674 16.76 -0.95 25.68
CA THR A 674 17.12 0.38 25.16
C THR A 674 16.83 0.50 23.66
N ALA A 675 16.50 1.72 23.21
CA ALA A 675 16.42 2.04 21.79
C ALA A 675 17.73 2.75 21.33
N GLN A 676 18.40 2.23 20.30
CA GLN A 676 19.63 2.79 19.74
C GLN A 676 19.55 2.86 18.22
N ASP A 677 20.17 3.90 17.63
CA ASP A 677 20.31 3.96 16.19
C ASP A 677 21.43 3.01 15.72
N ILE A 678 21.27 2.49 14.50
CA ILE A 678 22.31 1.61 13.90
C ILE A 678 23.66 2.30 13.82
N ALA A 679 23.68 3.63 13.63
CA ALA A 679 24.94 4.40 13.61
C ALA A 679 25.57 4.48 15.01
N GLU A 680 24.79 4.51 16.08
CA GLU A 680 25.32 4.49 17.46
C GLU A 680 25.97 3.15 17.78
N LEU A 681 25.33 2.05 17.37
CA LEU A 681 25.85 0.70 17.54
C LEU A 681 27.17 0.53 16.74
N LEU A 682 27.18 1.02 15.50
CA LEU A 682 28.37 0.96 14.65
C LEU A 682 29.49 1.84 15.19
N ALA A 683 29.23 3.10 15.56
CA ALA A 683 30.24 4.02 16.12
C ALA A 683 30.84 3.49 17.40
N ALA A 684 30.08 2.82 18.25
CA ALA A 684 30.55 2.19 19.48
C ALA A 684 31.49 0.96 19.22
N ALA A 685 31.35 0.32 18.06
CA ALA A 685 32.14 -0.85 17.66
C ALA A 685 33.37 -0.50 16.82
N LEU A 686 33.58 0.78 16.45
CA LEU A 686 34.77 1.18 15.71
C LEU A 686 36.02 1.03 16.55
N GLU A 687 37.13 0.62 15.93
CA GLU A 687 38.42 0.60 16.57
C GLU A 687 38.78 1.99 17.09
N THR A 688 38.92 2.13 18.40
CA THR A 688 39.43 3.32 19.08
C THR A 688 40.94 3.41 18.92
N GLY A 689 41.40 3.68 17.71
CA GLY A 689 42.81 3.64 17.43
C GLY A 689 43.28 4.33 16.15
N ARG A 690 43.08 5.64 16.07
CA ARG A 690 44.14 6.50 15.53
C ARG A 690 44.87 7.12 16.72
N GLY A 691 45.61 6.27 17.44
CA GLY A 691 46.75 6.73 18.23
C GLY A 691 47.67 7.48 17.27
N ALA A 692 48.04 8.71 17.62
CA ALA A 692 48.98 9.53 16.91
C ALA A 692 50.15 8.66 16.40
N GLY A 693 50.28 8.51 15.08
CA GLY A 693 51.45 7.99 14.47
C GLY A 693 52.63 8.87 14.92
N PRO A 694 53.84 8.29 15.13
CA PRO A 694 54.98 9.05 15.63
C PRO A 694 55.31 10.18 14.66
N ALA A 695 55.33 11.39 15.20
CA ALA A 695 55.95 12.51 14.54
C ALA A 695 57.43 12.13 14.28
N SER A 696 57.80 11.94 13.03
CA SER A 696 59.20 11.95 12.58
C SER A 696 59.34 12.87 11.39
#